data_7232bbc763f6b2c23c35082e9e43380c
#
_entry.id   7232bbc763f6b2c23c35082e9e43380c
#
_cell.length_a   1.000
_cell.length_b   1.000
_cell.length_c   1.000
_cell.angle_alpha   90.00
_cell.angle_beta   90.00
_cell.angle_gamma   90.00
#
_symmetry.space_group_name_H-M   'P 1'
#
loop_
_entity.id
_entity.type
_entity.pdbx_description
1 polymer ?
#
loop_
_entity_poly.entity_id
_entity_poly.type
_entity_poly.pdbx_seq_one_letter_code
_entity_poly.pdbx_strand_id
1 'polypeptide(L)'
;MFAAAISLVGLAATVYLVLREAKAIRAQSGTVAKSALGWSVAFGLFQLFLTIWGAIGLVAQNEPLAFVMLILTNAILTGCAWASIARDRIAPRVFAFAKPDAPAPTGKLARLRGAFVGKPLVAAVLCLLLAGVFALLGMEVSSNHDFTWVYPLCILLEWAIITVLMVGLFFLFQRHGVAPAVLAFALFVLGIAEFFVITFKSMPIQPGDLSAISTAAAVAGTGYTFSISLFCVLSMGFTAIAMLLCEYAGLVAPHRQKGAANAKRMLLTNLLVAVLCLGGVTAHVTLIDYYNTLGITVYTWRPLESYWREGYLPAFISAAQSIKPPKPADYSVDDAKATLKKYAKAYDKSDAAKSDERTAAKEQFDSEKPTVIAIMNETFSDLSIYQNMRAGYEGPQYFKNLSNCLSRGKLYVSAYGGGTANTEFEFMTGNSMANLGSGVYPYTIYNMETTGNLAEQFKSLGYSTTAMHPNHATNWNRENVYKDFGFDQFLSINDFQGADTLRGMVTDQATYDKILELLDQNADPQFIFDVTMQNHSGYDTGLLPVDKQMHLNIDTTNLDAKTIEDGTLSDVDEYVSCIEQSDQALRYFLNALSKLDRKVVVVFWGDHQPFFPSKFNDKWFTNEDDATHQERLWQTDYIIWANYDVAGCDQTSEVDDLSTNYLSTQLMQLIGAPLTDYQKAHMTLRESLPAINSVGYEDASLRWALSSNVTGDDAAAAAATKAREDYAKMQYYEMFRDGKNVYTEHFQTEANETDPNLAPGTTKIK
;
A
#
# COMPACT_ATOMS: atom_id res chain seq x y z
N MET A 1 -9.22 -15.99 26.19
CA MET A 1 -9.26 -15.97 27.68
C MET A 1 -7.92 -16.18 28.34
N PHE A 2 -7.09 -17.07 27.83
CA PHE A 2 -5.76 -17.39 28.35
C PHE A 2 -4.80 -16.17 28.39
N ALA A 3 -4.68 -15.44 27.27
CA ALA A 3 -3.88 -14.23 27.18
C ALA A 3 -4.32 -13.15 28.18
N ALA A 4 -5.64 -12.98 28.33
CA ALA A 4 -6.20 -12.06 29.33
C ALA A 4 -5.80 -12.45 30.76
N ALA A 5 -5.87 -13.75 31.09
CA ALA A 5 -5.52 -14.22 32.43
C ALA A 5 -4.05 -13.95 32.79
N ILE A 6 -3.12 -14.27 31.87
CA ILE A 6 -1.69 -14.00 32.06
C ILE A 6 -1.44 -12.51 32.21
N SER A 7 -2.01 -11.67 31.35
CA SER A 7 -1.78 -10.22 31.37
C SER A 7 -2.41 -9.57 32.61
N LEU A 8 -3.56 -10.07 33.06
CA LEU A 8 -4.19 -9.62 34.32
C LEU A 8 -3.33 -9.96 35.54
N VAL A 9 -2.73 -11.18 35.58
CA VAL A 9 -1.79 -11.56 36.63
C VAL A 9 -0.55 -10.68 36.60
N GLY A 10 -0.02 -10.40 35.38
CA GLY A 10 1.10 -9.46 35.19
C GLY A 10 0.77 -8.06 35.70
N LEU A 11 -0.39 -7.53 35.33
CA LEU A 11 -0.87 -6.21 35.78
C LEU A 11 -1.04 -6.17 37.31
N ALA A 12 -1.65 -7.20 37.90
CA ALA A 12 -1.77 -7.30 39.37
C ALA A 12 -0.39 -7.34 40.07
N ALA A 13 0.55 -8.10 39.50
CA ALA A 13 1.93 -8.13 40.02
C ALA A 13 2.60 -6.76 39.90
N THR A 14 2.40 -6.05 38.79
CA THR A 14 2.92 -4.69 38.57
C THR A 14 2.34 -3.72 39.61
N VAL A 15 1.03 -3.69 39.80
CA VAL A 15 0.38 -2.83 40.79
C VAL A 15 0.91 -3.15 42.20
N TYR A 16 0.96 -4.44 42.54
CA TYR A 16 1.49 -4.86 43.86
C TYR A 16 2.93 -4.39 44.08
N LEU A 17 3.84 -4.64 43.16
CA LEU A 17 5.25 -4.29 43.29
C LEU A 17 5.45 -2.77 43.34
N VAL A 18 4.76 -2.01 42.49
CA VAL A 18 4.82 -0.54 42.47
C VAL A 18 4.29 0.04 43.79
N LEU A 19 3.15 -0.45 44.30
CA LEU A 19 2.60 0.01 45.57
C LEU A 19 3.51 -0.37 46.78
N ARG A 20 4.05 -1.59 46.79
CA ARG A 20 4.99 -2.05 47.81
C ARG A 20 6.24 -1.19 47.84
N GLU A 21 6.86 -0.91 46.70
CA GLU A 21 8.04 -0.07 46.57
C GLU A 21 7.73 1.38 46.97
N ALA A 22 6.61 1.94 46.51
CA ALA A 22 6.20 3.28 46.87
C ALA A 22 5.94 3.41 48.39
N LYS A 23 5.39 2.37 49.03
CA LYS A 23 5.23 2.31 50.50
C LYS A 23 6.57 2.28 51.23
N ALA A 24 7.54 1.47 50.71
CA ALA A 24 8.87 1.38 51.28
C ALA A 24 9.64 2.72 51.19
N ILE A 25 9.53 3.44 50.06
CA ILE A 25 10.12 4.77 49.88
C ILE A 25 9.53 5.77 50.89
N ARG A 26 8.18 5.78 51.05
CA ARG A 26 7.49 6.67 52.00
C ARG A 26 7.87 6.36 53.45
N ALA A 27 8.02 5.08 53.80
CA ALA A 27 8.42 4.66 55.16
C ALA A 27 9.84 5.14 55.56
N GLN A 28 10.68 5.39 54.56
CA GLN A 28 12.04 5.94 54.75
C GLN A 28 12.05 7.50 54.64
N SER A 29 10.90 8.16 54.84
CA SER A 29 10.72 9.62 54.72
C SER A 29 11.02 10.16 53.33
N GLY A 30 11.01 9.31 52.30
CA GLY A 30 11.18 9.67 50.92
C GLY A 30 9.85 10.06 50.24
N THR A 31 9.95 10.84 49.18
CA THR A 31 8.82 11.16 48.29
C THR A 31 8.95 10.41 46.97
N VAL A 32 7.89 9.74 46.55
CA VAL A 32 7.85 9.11 45.21
C VAL A 32 7.77 10.19 44.15
N ALA A 33 8.73 10.21 43.26
CA ALA A 33 8.74 11.21 42.16
C ALA A 33 7.53 10.98 41.22
N LYS A 34 6.81 12.05 40.89
CA LYS A 34 5.63 11.98 39.98
C LYS A 34 5.99 11.36 38.64
N SER A 35 7.20 11.66 38.12
CA SER A 35 7.66 11.08 36.83
C SER A 35 7.87 9.58 36.92
N ALA A 36 8.43 9.05 38.07
CA ALA A 36 8.57 7.60 38.26
C ALA A 36 7.22 6.89 38.27
N LEU A 37 6.22 7.49 38.91
CA LEU A 37 4.86 6.96 38.89
C LEU A 37 4.27 7.01 37.47
N GLY A 38 4.48 8.13 36.73
CA GLY A 38 4.03 8.26 35.33
C GLY A 38 4.59 7.17 34.42
N TRP A 39 5.87 6.86 34.51
CA TRP A 39 6.51 5.76 33.78
C TRP A 39 5.95 4.40 34.16
N SER A 40 5.82 4.13 35.47
CA SER A 40 5.24 2.87 35.95
C SER A 40 3.81 2.67 35.46
N VAL A 41 3.01 3.74 35.40
CA VAL A 41 1.66 3.72 34.84
C VAL A 41 1.70 3.43 33.33
N ALA A 42 2.62 4.05 32.58
CA ALA A 42 2.75 3.80 31.15
C ALA A 42 3.01 2.30 30.85
N PHE A 43 3.91 1.64 31.60
CA PHE A 43 4.13 0.21 31.43
C PHE A 43 2.92 -0.65 31.87
N GLY A 44 2.19 -0.24 32.90
CA GLY A 44 0.94 -0.87 33.30
C GLY A 44 -0.17 -0.75 32.26
N LEU A 45 -0.20 0.33 31.48
CA LEU A 45 -1.16 0.52 30.39
C LEU A 45 -0.94 -0.49 29.26
N PHE A 46 0.29 -0.88 28.93
CA PHE A 46 0.55 -1.98 27.99
C PHE A 46 -0.07 -3.30 28.47
N GLN A 47 0.04 -3.62 29.77
CA GLN A 47 -0.54 -4.83 30.35
C GLN A 47 -2.07 -4.77 30.39
N LEU A 48 -2.63 -3.60 30.68
CA LEU A 48 -4.07 -3.38 30.61
C LEU A 48 -4.59 -3.58 29.19
N PHE A 49 -3.88 -3.04 28.21
CA PHE A 49 -4.21 -3.21 26.80
C PHE A 49 -4.19 -4.70 26.40
N LEU A 50 -3.11 -5.43 26.75
CA LEU A 50 -3.03 -6.87 26.49
C LEU A 50 -4.13 -7.67 27.22
N THR A 51 -4.53 -7.23 28.42
CA THR A 51 -5.63 -7.87 29.16
C THR A 51 -6.97 -7.69 28.43
N ILE A 52 -7.26 -6.47 27.99
CA ILE A 52 -8.48 -6.17 27.25
C ILE A 52 -8.50 -6.92 25.92
N TRP A 53 -7.45 -6.84 25.12
CA TRP A 53 -7.35 -7.50 23.82
C TRP A 53 -7.37 -9.02 23.94
N GLY A 54 -6.75 -9.57 24.96
CA GLY A 54 -6.87 -11.00 25.27
C GLY A 54 -8.27 -11.45 25.70
N ALA A 55 -9.02 -10.56 26.38
CA ALA A 55 -10.38 -10.87 26.83
C ALA A 55 -11.39 -10.89 25.66
N ILE A 56 -11.21 -10.01 24.67
CA ILE A 56 -12.05 -9.96 23.46
C ILE A 56 -11.56 -10.87 22.33
N GLY A 57 -10.52 -11.69 22.58
CA GLY A 57 -10.05 -12.69 21.64
C GLY A 57 -9.10 -12.17 20.54
N LEU A 58 -8.66 -10.92 20.62
CA LEU A 58 -7.82 -10.28 19.59
C LEU A 58 -6.31 -10.52 19.76
N VAL A 59 -5.88 -11.40 20.64
CA VAL A 59 -4.48 -11.85 20.77
C VAL A 59 -4.37 -13.28 20.26
N ALA A 60 -3.49 -13.53 19.31
CA ALA A 60 -3.24 -14.88 18.80
C ALA A 60 -2.80 -15.81 19.96
N GLN A 61 -3.45 -16.97 20.06
CA GLN A 61 -3.27 -17.90 21.20
C GLN A 61 -2.90 -19.33 20.77
N ASN A 62 -3.01 -19.62 19.48
CA ASN A 62 -2.87 -20.98 18.95
C ASN A 62 -1.41 -21.38 18.63
N GLU A 63 -0.47 -20.49 18.83
CA GLU A 63 0.95 -20.78 18.58
C GLU A 63 1.63 -21.46 19.76
N PRO A 64 2.55 -22.43 19.55
CA PRO A 64 3.18 -23.20 20.63
C PRO A 64 3.96 -22.35 21.63
N LEU A 65 4.50 -21.19 21.19
CA LEU A 65 5.26 -20.26 22.03
C LEU A 65 4.43 -19.15 22.67
N ALA A 66 3.11 -19.10 22.41
CA ALA A 66 2.22 -18.04 22.90
C ALA A 66 2.34 -17.82 24.41
N PHE A 67 2.33 -18.92 25.15
CA PHE A 67 2.43 -18.91 26.59
C PHE A 67 3.74 -18.27 27.09
N VAL A 68 4.86 -18.68 26.51
CA VAL A 68 6.19 -18.20 26.89
C VAL A 68 6.35 -16.73 26.57
N MET A 69 5.95 -16.31 25.36
CA MET A 69 6.06 -14.90 24.92
C MET A 69 5.18 -13.97 25.77
N LEU A 70 3.95 -14.37 26.08
CA LEU A 70 3.06 -13.59 26.94
C LEU A 70 3.62 -13.45 28.36
N ILE A 71 4.13 -14.53 28.96
CA ILE A 71 4.76 -14.48 30.29
C ILE A 71 6.00 -13.59 30.25
N LEU A 72 6.88 -13.77 29.25
CA LEU A 72 8.10 -12.99 29.11
C LEU A 72 7.81 -11.50 28.99
N THR A 73 6.88 -11.12 28.09
CA THR A 73 6.51 -9.72 27.90
C THR A 73 5.91 -9.12 29.18
N ASN A 74 5.00 -9.84 29.85
CA ASN A 74 4.44 -9.36 31.11
C ASN A 74 5.50 -9.24 32.22
N ALA A 75 6.47 -10.14 32.26
CA ALA A 75 7.61 -10.06 33.22
C ALA A 75 8.49 -8.83 32.91
N ILE A 76 8.78 -8.56 31.64
CA ILE A 76 9.54 -7.37 31.20
C ILE A 76 8.78 -6.10 31.60
N LEU A 77 7.49 -5.99 31.28
CA LEU A 77 6.66 -4.83 31.61
C LEU A 77 6.60 -4.59 33.13
N THR A 78 6.41 -5.65 33.90
CA THR A 78 6.45 -5.60 35.39
C THR A 78 7.80 -5.16 35.89
N GLY A 79 8.88 -5.69 35.33
CA GLY A 79 10.27 -5.33 35.67
C GLY A 79 10.54 -3.86 35.36
N CYS A 80 10.11 -3.35 34.19
CA CYS A 80 10.27 -1.95 33.81
C CYS A 80 9.49 -1.02 34.75
N ALA A 81 8.23 -1.35 35.07
CA ALA A 81 7.41 -0.57 36.00
C ALA A 81 8.02 -0.49 37.39
N TRP A 82 8.51 -1.65 37.89
CA TRP A 82 9.21 -1.70 39.19
C TRP A 82 10.54 -0.93 39.14
N ALA A 83 11.33 -1.09 38.06
CA ALA A 83 12.60 -0.39 37.91
C ALA A 83 12.43 1.13 37.92
N SER A 84 11.37 1.63 37.24
CA SER A 84 11.02 3.05 37.23
C SER A 84 10.72 3.56 38.66
N ILE A 85 9.88 2.88 39.44
CA ILE A 85 9.52 3.34 40.77
C ILE A 85 10.71 3.23 41.74
N ALA A 86 11.57 2.22 41.59
CA ALA A 86 12.77 1.97 42.37
C ALA A 86 14.02 2.70 41.85
N ARG A 87 13.90 3.55 40.84
CA ARG A 87 15.01 4.16 40.11
C ARG A 87 16.03 4.88 41.01
N ASP A 88 15.56 5.59 42.01
CA ASP A 88 16.45 6.33 42.94
C ASP A 88 17.34 5.39 43.77
N ARG A 89 16.97 4.11 43.90
CA ARG A 89 17.77 3.05 44.52
C ARG A 89 18.63 2.30 43.50
N ILE A 90 18.10 2.07 42.28
CA ILE A 90 18.75 1.27 41.24
C ILE A 90 19.81 2.10 40.49
N ALA A 91 19.47 3.31 40.02
CA ALA A 91 20.37 4.12 39.22
C ALA A 91 21.73 4.41 39.92
N PRO A 92 21.79 4.76 41.19
CA PRO A 92 23.08 4.97 41.87
C PRO A 92 23.98 3.73 41.95
N ARG A 93 23.38 2.53 41.90
CA ARG A 93 24.11 1.25 41.92
C ARG A 93 24.58 0.84 40.53
N VAL A 94 23.67 0.87 39.54
CA VAL A 94 23.94 0.50 38.13
C VAL A 94 24.97 1.45 37.53
N PHE A 95 24.82 2.76 37.77
CA PHE A 95 25.69 3.80 37.21
C PHE A 95 26.74 4.32 38.24
N ALA A 96 27.09 3.52 39.25
CA ALA A 96 28.13 3.89 40.19
C ALA A 96 29.45 4.29 39.53
N PHE A 97 29.79 3.62 38.43
CA PHE A 97 31.01 3.90 37.66
C PHE A 97 30.98 5.28 36.97
N ALA A 98 29.82 5.83 36.69
CA ALA A 98 29.67 7.11 36.02
C ALA A 98 29.76 8.33 36.95
N LYS A 99 29.78 8.14 38.28
CA LYS A 99 29.92 9.21 39.24
C LYS A 99 31.29 9.88 39.13
N PRO A 100 31.37 11.22 39.30
CA PRO A 100 32.66 11.94 39.22
C PRO A 100 33.73 11.45 40.17
N ASP A 101 33.33 10.89 41.32
CA ASP A 101 34.18 10.35 42.37
C ASP A 101 34.40 8.83 42.30
N ALA A 102 33.98 8.21 41.15
CA ALA A 102 34.16 6.77 40.97
C ALA A 102 35.64 6.39 40.94
N PRO A 103 36.03 5.26 41.60
CA PRO A 103 37.43 4.84 41.68
C PRO A 103 37.99 4.54 40.29
N ALA A 104 39.27 4.88 40.11
CA ALA A 104 39.96 4.63 38.85
C ALA A 104 39.94 3.12 38.50
N PRO A 105 39.65 2.77 37.24
CA PRO A 105 39.56 1.38 36.83
C PRO A 105 40.96 0.70 36.90
N THR A 106 40.95 -0.55 37.37
CA THR A 106 42.16 -1.38 37.45
C THR A 106 42.03 -2.62 36.56
N GLY A 107 43.17 -3.24 36.18
CA GLY A 107 43.23 -4.48 35.43
C GLY A 107 43.44 -4.31 33.90
N LYS A 108 43.45 -5.42 33.15
CA LYS A 108 43.79 -5.47 31.71
C LYS A 108 42.97 -4.56 30.83
N LEU A 109 41.76 -4.21 31.23
CA LEU A 109 40.83 -3.33 30.49
C LEU A 109 40.72 -1.93 31.09
N ALA A 110 41.69 -1.50 31.93
CA ALA A 110 41.64 -0.21 32.62
C ALA A 110 41.52 0.99 31.67
N ARG A 111 42.17 0.97 30.50
CA ARG A 111 42.04 2.03 29.48
C ARG A 111 40.63 2.12 28.89
N LEU A 112 40.00 0.99 28.51
CA LEU A 112 38.65 0.96 28.00
C LEU A 112 37.64 1.39 29.07
N ARG A 113 37.76 0.86 30.28
CA ARG A 113 36.91 1.24 31.43
C ARG A 113 37.05 2.72 31.79
N GLY A 114 38.27 3.29 31.69
CA GLY A 114 38.53 4.71 31.95
C GLY A 114 37.84 5.66 30.97
N ALA A 115 37.45 5.17 29.81
CA ALA A 115 36.63 5.97 28.85
C ALA A 115 35.25 6.29 29.41
N PHE A 116 34.70 5.50 30.32
CA PHE A 116 33.34 5.59 30.84
C PHE A 116 33.26 6.03 32.31
N VAL A 117 34.30 5.78 33.08
CA VAL A 117 34.33 6.09 34.52
C VAL A 117 34.39 7.60 34.76
N GLY A 118 33.55 8.08 35.68
CA GLY A 118 33.44 9.50 36.01
C GLY A 118 32.74 10.37 34.94
N LYS A 119 32.08 9.78 33.94
CA LYS A 119 31.50 10.49 32.83
C LYS A 119 29.98 10.22 32.69
N PRO A 120 29.13 10.88 33.48
CA PRO A 120 27.69 10.61 33.51
C PRO A 120 26.99 10.90 32.16
N LEU A 121 27.48 11.86 31.39
CA LEU A 121 26.91 12.12 30.06
C LEU A 121 27.19 10.98 29.05
N VAL A 122 28.39 10.38 29.14
CA VAL A 122 28.74 9.21 28.32
C VAL A 122 27.86 8.02 28.71
N ALA A 123 27.62 7.79 29.99
CA ALA A 123 26.73 6.74 30.46
C ALA A 123 25.29 6.96 29.96
N ALA A 124 24.80 8.21 29.95
CA ALA A 124 23.48 8.55 29.37
C ALA A 124 23.42 8.28 27.89
N VAL A 125 24.44 8.64 27.11
CA VAL A 125 24.51 8.34 25.68
C VAL A 125 24.55 6.83 25.42
N LEU A 126 25.28 6.06 26.20
CA LEU A 126 25.31 4.59 26.13
C LEU A 126 23.90 4.00 26.36
N CYS A 127 23.12 4.54 27.29
CA CYS A 127 21.74 4.14 27.48
C CYS A 127 20.91 4.42 26.23
N LEU A 128 21.11 5.56 25.56
CA LEU A 128 20.40 5.89 24.32
C LEU A 128 20.84 5.00 23.15
N LEU A 129 22.13 4.65 23.02
CA LEU A 129 22.62 3.70 22.03
C LEU A 129 21.94 2.33 22.20
N LEU A 130 21.81 1.88 23.43
CA LEU A 130 21.12 0.61 23.73
C LEU A 130 19.61 0.75 23.58
N ALA A 131 19.03 1.89 23.95
CA ALA A 131 17.61 2.18 23.72
C ALA A 131 17.27 2.14 22.21
N GLY A 132 18.18 2.64 21.35
CA GLY A 132 18.05 2.55 19.89
C GLY A 132 17.95 1.11 19.38
N VAL A 133 18.71 0.18 19.97
CA VAL A 133 18.59 -1.27 19.63
C VAL A 133 17.20 -1.79 19.97
N PHE A 134 16.70 -1.51 21.18
CA PHE A 134 15.40 -1.99 21.61
C PHE A 134 14.24 -1.26 20.92
N ALA A 135 14.41 -0.01 20.50
CA ALA A 135 13.42 0.70 19.69
C ALA A 135 13.32 0.13 18.27
N LEU A 136 14.46 -0.21 17.65
CA LEU A 136 14.50 -0.93 16.37
C LEU A 136 13.79 -2.28 16.49
N LEU A 137 14.12 -3.09 17.52
CA LEU A 137 13.44 -4.36 17.75
C LEU A 137 11.94 -4.17 18.01
N GLY A 138 11.54 -3.09 18.70
CA GLY A 138 10.14 -2.74 18.94
C GLY A 138 9.38 -2.42 17.67
N MET A 139 10.02 -1.88 16.64
CA MET A 139 9.44 -1.59 15.34
C MET A 139 9.46 -2.83 14.45
N GLU A 140 10.62 -3.40 14.17
CA GLU A 140 10.80 -4.46 13.18
C GLU A 140 10.14 -5.79 13.58
N VAL A 141 10.25 -6.20 14.82
CA VAL A 141 9.71 -7.49 15.28
C VAL A 141 8.19 -7.54 15.22
N SER A 142 7.49 -6.40 15.35
CA SER A 142 6.02 -6.37 15.25
C SER A 142 5.48 -6.76 13.88
N SER A 143 6.22 -6.54 12.82
CA SER A 143 5.84 -6.92 11.46
C SER A 143 6.19 -8.37 11.09
N ASN A 144 6.56 -9.20 12.03
CA ASN A 144 7.07 -10.58 11.83
C ASN A 144 8.33 -10.64 10.96
N HIS A 145 9.17 -9.62 11.07
CA HIS A 145 10.39 -9.51 10.30
C HIS A 145 11.38 -10.64 10.63
N ASP A 146 11.89 -11.33 9.63
CA ASP A 146 12.94 -12.33 9.77
C ASP A 146 14.32 -11.67 9.65
N PHE A 147 14.97 -11.43 10.78
CA PHE A 147 16.30 -10.81 10.83
C PHE A 147 17.41 -11.61 10.14
N THR A 148 17.18 -12.89 9.79
CA THR A 148 18.14 -13.65 9.00
C THR A 148 18.22 -13.17 7.54
N TRP A 149 17.20 -12.49 7.07
CA TRP A 149 17.12 -11.95 5.71
C TRP A 149 17.65 -10.52 5.59
N VAL A 150 17.69 -9.78 6.69
CA VAL A 150 18.10 -8.37 6.66
C VAL A 150 19.59 -8.21 6.39
N TYR A 151 19.95 -7.35 5.48
CA TYR A 151 21.34 -7.01 5.22
C TYR A 151 21.97 -6.31 6.46
N PRO A 152 23.11 -6.81 6.98
CA PRO A 152 23.68 -6.30 8.24
C PRO A 152 24.01 -4.81 8.22
N LEU A 153 24.39 -4.26 7.06
CA LEU A 153 24.65 -2.82 6.91
C LEU A 153 23.39 -1.99 6.98
N CYS A 154 22.26 -2.51 6.49
CA CYS A 154 20.97 -1.84 6.56
C CYS A 154 20.43 -1.79 7.98
N ILE A 155 20.54 -2.89 8.75
CA ILE A 155 20.23 -2.89 10.20
C ILE A 155 21.08 -1.85 10.93
N LEU A 156 22.37 -1.77 10.64
CA LEU A 156 23.26 -0.80 11.26
C LEU A 156 22.89 0.64 10.90
N LEU A 157 22.53 0.89 9.64
CA LEU A 157 22.05 2.20 9.17
C LEU A 157 20.75 2.60 9.88
N GLU A 158 19.80 1.71 9.95
CA GLU A 158 18.52 1.92 10.63
C GLU A 158 18.69 2.21 12.10
N TRP A 159 19.46 1.38 12.81
CA TRP A 159 19.83 1.63 14.20
C TRP A 159 20.52 2.99 14.36
N ALA A 160 21.42 3.37 13.47
CA ALA A 160 22.13 4.65 13.53
C ALA A 160 21.15 5.82 13.36
N ILE A 161 20.23 5.77 12.41
CA ILE A 161 19.19 6.80 12.19
C ILE A 161 18.34 6.95 13.46
N ILE A 162 17.78 5.86 13.98
CA ILE A 162 16.95 5.85 15.19
C ILE A 162 17.73 6.43 16.38
N THR A 163 18.96 5.98 16.58
CA THR A 163 19.78 6.39 17.71
C THR A 163 20.19 7.85 17.65
N VAL A 164 20.59 8.33 16.46
CA VAL A 164 20.95 9.75 16.27
C VAL A 164 19.74 10.66 16.48
N LEU A 165 18.55 10.24 16.03
CA LEU A 165 17.30 10.95 16.33
C LEU A 165 17.01 10.97 17.83
N MET A 166 17.16 9.84 18.55
CA MET A 166 16.99 9.77 20.01
C MET A 166 17.95 10.70 20.73
N VAL A 167 19.24 10.70 20.33
CA VAL A 167 20.25 11.60 20.90
C VAL A 167 19.89 13.07 20.59
N GLY A 168 19.51 13.39 19.36
CA GLY A 168 19.07 14.73 18.97
C GLY A 168 17.90 15.23 19.82
N LEU A 169 16.86 14.40 19.99
CA LEU A 169 15.70 14.73 20.82
C LEU A 169 16.08 14.88 22.30
N PHE A 170 16.95 14.00 22.81
CA PHE A 170 17.44 14.05 24.18
C PHE A 170 18.12 15.40 24.47
N PHE A 171 18.99 15.87 23.60
CA PHE A 171 19.68 17.14 23.78
C PHE A 171 18.74 18.35 23.50
N LEU A 172 17.84 18.25 22.52
CA LEU A 172 16.84 19.28 22.25
C LEU A 172 15.98 19.56 23.50
N PHE A 173 15.54 18.50 24.16
CA PHE A 173 14.77 18.57 25.40
C PHE A 173 15.65 18.59 26.66
N GLN A 174 16.84 19.18 26.55
CA GLN A 174 17.73 19.49 27.68
C GLN A 174 18.09 18.26 28.54
N ARG A 175 18.31 17.11 27.88
CA ARG A 175 18.70 15.83 28.47
C ARG A 175 17.60 15.14 29.28
N HIS A 176 16.34 15.39 28.93
CA HIS A 176 15.22 14.62 29.46
C HIS A 176 14.92 13.41 28.60
N GLY A 177 14.69 12.25 29.22
CA GLY A 177 14.46 10.97 28.54
C GLY A 177 13.07 10.81 27.93
N VAL A 178 12.13 11.76 28.15
CA VAL A 178 10.74 11.63 27.68
C VAL A 178 10.65 11.68 26.15
N ALA A 179 11.30 12.65 25.51
CA ALA A 179 11.20 12.80 24.06
C ALA A 179 11.76 11.61 23.26
N PRO A 180 12.97 11.07 23.57
CA PRO A 180 13.42 9.84 22.90
C PRO A 180 12.56 8.61 23.23
N ALA A 181 11.93 8.55 24.43
CA ALA A 181 10.99 7.48 24.75
C ALA A 181 9.68 7.59 23.95
N VAL A 182 9.19 8.80 23.70
CA VAL A 182 8.05 9.03 22.79
C VAL A 182 8.40 8.58 21.37
N LEU A 183 9.62 8.82 20.89
CA LEU A 183 10.08 8.29 19.61
C LEU A 183 10.07 6.76 19.60
N ALA A 184 10.59 6.09 20.65
CA ALA A 184 10.54 4.63 20.73
C ALA A 184 9.10 4.08 20.68
N PHE A 185 8.16 4.74 21.36
CA PHE A 185 6.75 4.39 21.31
C PHE A 185 6.14 4.64 19.93
N ALA A 186 6.48 5.74 19.26
CA ALA A 186 6.01 6.04 17.91
C ALA A 186 6.50 4.99 16.89
N LEU A 187 7.76 4.54 17.00
CA LEU A 187 8.31 3.48 16.17
C LEU A 187 7.59 2.14 16.40
N PHE A 188 7.26 1.82 17.65
CA PHE A 188 6.43 0.66 17.95
C PHE A 188 5.04 0.75 17.32
N VAL A 189 4.36 1.90 17.40
CA VAL A 189 3.06 2.10 16.76
C VAL A 189 3.18 1.94 15.24
N LEU A 190 4.26 2.44 14.64
CA LEU A 190 4.54 2.26 13.22
C LEU A 190 4.70 0.77 12.87
N GLY A 191 5.47 0.01 13.67
CA GLY A 191 5.62 -1.44 13.45
C GLY A 191 4.31 -2.23 13.59
N ILE A 192 3.42 -1.84 14.51
CA ILE A 192 2.07 -2.42 14.62
C ILE A 192 1.22 -2.07 13.38
N ALA A 193 1.28 -0.83 12.91
CA ALA A 193 0.59 -0.43 11.68
C ALA A 193 1.10 -1.21 10.47
N GLU A 194 2.43 -1.37 10.36
CA GLU A 194 3.08 -2.18 9.33
C GLU A 194 2.59 -3.63 9.37
N PHE A 195 2.54 -4.25 10.56
CA PHE A 195 2.01 -5.59 10.73
C PHE A 195 0.59 -5.74 10.16
N PHE A 196 -0.31 -4.80 10.46
CA PHE A 196 -1.68 -4.86 9.93
C PHE A 196 -1.72 -4.64 8.41
N VAL A 197 -0.96 -3.69 7.88
CA VAL A 197 -0.93 -3.44 6.44
C VAL A 197 -0.40 -4.67 5.70
N ILE A 198 0.66 -5.32 6.20
CA ILE A 198 1.16 -6.59 5.63
C ILE A 198 0.08 -7.67 5.70
N THR A 199 -0.62 -7.80 6.84
CA THR A 199 -1.66 -8.82 7.02
C THR A 199 -2.81 -8.66 6.03
N PHE A 200 -3.26 -7.41 5.79
CA PHE A 200 -4.44 -7.16 4.96
C PHE A 200 -4.13 -6.87 3.49
N LYS A 201 -2.92 -6.49 3.15
CA LYS A 201 -2.54 -6.05 1.81
C LYS A 201 -1.39 -6.87 1.20
N SER A 202 -0.69 -7.69 2.01
CA SER A 202 0.56 -8.38 1.63
C SER A 202 1.65 -7.44 1.09
N MET A 203 1.59 -6.18 1.48
CA MET A 203 2.50 -5.12 1.07
C MET A 203 2.97 -4.34 2.29
N PRO A 204 4.18 -3.75 2.30
CA PRO A 204 4.62 -2.87 3.37
C PRO A 204 3.87 -1.52 3.31
N ILE A 205 3.90 -0.75 4.40
CA ILE A 205 3.52 0.67 4.34
C ILE A 205 4.56 1.39 3.48
N GLN A 206 4.08 1.99 2.40
CA GLN A 206 4.88 2.77 1.48
C GLN A 206 4.62 4.28 1.65
N PRO A 207 5.49 5.16 1.15
CA PRO A 207 5.30 6.61 1.29
C PRO A 207 3.96 7.12 0.74
N GLY A 208 3.47 6.53 -0.36
CA GLY A 208 2.17 6.86 -0.94
C GLY A 208 0.98 6.54 -0.01
N ASP A 209 1.08 5.50 0.83
CA ASP A 209 0.02 5.15 1.77
C ASP A 209 -0.26 6.28 2.79
N LEU A 210 0.74 7.14 3.06
CA LEU A 210 0.52 8.32 3.91
C LEU A 210 -0.48 9.31 3.30
N SER A 211 -0.52 9.42 1.99
CA SER A 211 -1.50 10.24 1.26
C SER A 211 -2.88 9.58 1.19
N ALA A 212 -2.96 8.26 1.33
CA ALA A 212 -4.18 7.47 1.26
C ALA A 212 -4.77 7.08 2.64
N ILE A 213 -4.26 7.65 3.75
CA ILE A 213 -4.71 7.30 5.12
C ILE A 213 -6.22 7.50 5.30
N SER A 214 -6.81 8.55 4.72
CA SER A 214 -8.25 8.80 4.79
C SER A 214 -9.05 7.70 4.11
N THR A 215 -8.59 7.21 2.96
CA THR A 215 -9.19 6.08 2.22
C THR A 215 -9.09 4.79 3.04
N ALA A 216 -7.93 4.49 3.59
CA ALA A 216 -7.73 3.33 4.45
C ALA A 216 -8.64 3.37 5.70
N ALA A 217 -8.80 4.55 6.32
CA ALA A 217 -9.68 4.73 7.47
C ALA A 217 -11.17 4.53 7.12
N ALA A 218 -11.59 4.93 5.91
CA ALA A 218 -12.97 4.80 5.46
C ALA A 218 -13.38 3.32 5.25
N VAL A 219 -12.46 2.46 4.83
CA VAL A 219 -12.74 1.02 4.59
C VAL A 219 -12.37 0.12 5.77
N ALA A 220 -11.59 0.58 6.73
CA ALA A 220 -11.12 -0.21 7.87
C ALA A 220 -12.25 -0.76 8.80
N GLY A 221 -13.46 -0.22 8.72
CA GLY A 221 -14.62 -0.67 9.47
C GLY A 221 -15.41 -1.83 8.84
N THR A 222 -15.03 -2.26 7.63
CA THR A 222 -15.80 -3.21 6.85
C THR A 222 -15.08 -4.55 6.72
N GLY A 223 -15.51 -5.55 7.49
CA GLY A 223 -15.13 -6.95 7.29
C GLY A 223 -13.75 -7.40 7.80
N TYR A 224 -12.92 -6.52 8.36
CA TYR A 224 -11.60 -6.93 8.87
C TYR A 224 -11.68 -7.43 10.32
N THR A 225 -11.14 -8.62 10.57
CA THR A 225 -10.88 -9.11 11.93
C THR A 225 -9.47 -8.74 12.36
N PHE A 226 -9.37 -7.94 13.42
CA PHE A 226 -8.07 -7.48 13.93
C PHE A 226 -7.57 -8.44 15.01
N SER A 227 -6.45 -9.12 14.77
CA SER A 227 -5.73 -9.85 15.80
C SER A 227 -4.27 -9.44 15.83
N ILE A 228 -3.68 -9.31 17.02
CA ILE A 228 -2.24 -9.07 17.16
C ILE A 228 -1.50 -10.39 17.28
N SER A 229 -0.38 -10.50 16.57
CA SER A 229 0.53 -11.64 16.66
C SER A 229 1.32 -11.61 17.97
N LEU A 230 1.94 -12.73 18.29
CA LEU A 230 2.86 -12.82 19.43
C LEU A 230 4.11 -11.95 19.25
N PHE A 231 4.52 -11.71 18.02
CA PHE A 231 5.62 -10.79 17.73
C PHE A 231 5.25 -9.35 18.09
N CYS A 232 4.00 -8.92 17.83
CA CYS A 232 3.50 -7.63 18.32
C CYS A 232 3.51 -7.55 19.85
N VAL A 233 3.17 -8.64 20.55
CA VAL A 233 3.24 -8.72 22.01
C VAL A 233 4.68 -8.60 22.50
N LEU A 234 5.62 -9.30 21.85
CA LEU A 234 7.05 -9.23 22.21
C LEU A 234 7.64 -7.83 21.98
N SER A 235 7.25 -7.18 20.89
CA SER A 235 7.64 -5.80 20.56
C SER A 235 7.25 -4.78 21.64
N MET A 236 6.12 -5.00 22.34
CA MET A 236 5.75 -4.18 23.51
C MET A 236 6.82 -4.28 24.61
N GLY A 237 7.36 -5.47 24.83
CA GLY A 237 8.44 -5.70 25.81
C GLY A 237 9.72 -4.96 25.42
N PHE A 238 10.14 -5.05 24.17
CA PHE A 238 11.32 -4.33 23.66
C PHE A 238 11.14 -2.81 23.78
N THR A 239 9.98 -2.31 23.38
CA THR A 239 9.65 -0.90 23.51
C THR A 239 9.69 -0.41 24.95
N ALA A 240 9.18 -1.20 25.89
CA ALA A 240 9.25 -0.88 27.32
C ALA A 240 10.69 -0.78 27.82
N ILE A 241 11.58 -1.68 27.38
CA ILE A 241 13.02 -1.61 27.70
C ILE A 241 13.63 -0.33 27.11
N ALA A 242 13.33 0.00 25.84
CA ALA A 242 13.83 1.23 25.22
C ALA A 242 13.38 2.48 26.00
N MET A 243 12.11 2.54 26.37
CA MET A 243 11.55 3.65 27.16
C MET A 243 12.21 3.75 28.55
N LEU A 244 12.42 2.62 29.23
CA LEU A 244 13.13 2.57 30.53
C LEU A 244 14.57 3.08 30.40
N LEU A 245 15.28 2.66 29.35
CA LEU A 245 16.66 3.12 29.10
C LEU A 245 16.71 4.63 28.83
N CYS A 246 15.72 5.19 28.12
CA CYS A 246 15.56 6.63 27.91
C CYS A 246 15.32 7.36 29.26
N GLU A 247 14.46 6.81 30.14
CA GLU A 247 14.27 7.35 31.48
C GLU A 247 15.60 7.39 32.25
N TYR A 248 16.35 6.28 32.28
CA TYR A 248 17.62 6.19 32.96
C TYR A 248 18.71 7.09 32.36
N ALA A 249 18.73 7.26 31.03
CA ALA A 249 19.59 8.26 30.39
C ALA A 249 19.32 9.67 30.94
N GLY A 250 18.03 10.02 31.09
CA GLY A 250 17.64 11.28 31.73
C GLY A 250 18.04 11.41 33.18
N LEU A 251 18.00 10.32 33.95
CA LEU A 251 18.38 10.34 35.37
C LEU A 251 19.90 10.48 35.60
N VAL A 252 20.70 9.87 34.74
CA VAL A 252 22.17 9.85 34.88
C VAL A 252 22.80 11.11 34.32
N ALA A 253 22.20 11.72 33.30
CA ALA A 253 22.76 12.92 32.66
C ALA A 253 22.78 14.14 33.59
N PRO A 254 23.85 14.94 33.58
CA PRO A 254 23.85 16.20 34.29
C PRO A 254 22.87 17.19 33.70
N HIS A 255 21.95 17.73 34.50
CA HIS A 255 20.92 18.69 34.08
C HIS A 255 21.34 20.13 34.27
N ARG A 256 20.77 21.01 33.48
CA ARG A 256 20.94 22.46 33.57
C ARG A 256 20.30 22.99 34.85
N GLN A 257 21.08 23.61 35.73
CA GLN A 257 20.58 24.35 36.89
C GLN A 257 20.41 25.83 36.53
N LYS A 258 19.21 26.35 36.71
CA LYS A 258 18.94 27.79 36.48
C LYS A 258 19.78 28.64 37.43
N GLY A 259 20.46 29.68 36.93
CA GLY A 259 21.33 30.52 37.70
C GLY A 259 22.80 30.06 37.87
N ALA A 260 23.13 28.84 37.48
CA ALA A 260 24.52 28.38 37.46
C ALA A 260 25.35 29.14 36.39
N ALA A 261 26.62 29.41 36.67
CA ALA A 261 27.52 30.15 35.77
C ALA A 261 27.65 29.54 34.40
N ASN A 262 27.49 28.22 34.26
CA ASN A 262 27.59 27.45 33.03
C ASN A 262 26.22 27.17 32.34
N ALA A 263 25.09 27.67 32.93
CA ALA A 263 23.75 27.32 32.44
C ALA A 263 23.49 27.73 30.97
N LYS A 264 23.98 28.91 30.57
CA LYS A 264 23.85 29.40 29.20
C LYS A 264 24.70 28.56 28.22
N ARG A 265 25.93 28.26 28.61
CA ARG A 265 26.85 27.41 27.80
C ARG A 265 26.26 26.01 27.62
N MET A 266 25.72 25.42 28.66
CA MET A 266 25.10 24.09 28.59
C MET A 266 23.86 24.10 27.67
N LEU A 267 23.00 25.13 27.74
CA LEU A 267 21.86 25.29 26.82
C LEU A 267 22.33 25.32 25.37
N LEU A 268 23.31 26.20 25.08
CA LEU A 268 23.83 26.36 23.71
C LEU A 268 24.50 25.07 23.19
N THR A 269 25.26 24.38 24.04
CA THR A 269 25.87 23.10 23.68
C THR A 269 24.80 22.04 23.38
N ASN A 270 23.75 21.96 24.21
CA ASN A 270 22.66 21.02 23.98
C ASN A 270 21.93 21.32 22.66
N LEU A 271 21.62 22.58 22.39
CA LEU A 271 20.99 23.00 21.12
C LEU A 271 21.89 22.71 19.91
N LEU A 272 23.20 22.97 20.03
CA LEU A 272 24.15 22.65 18.96
C LEU A 272 24.17 21.16 18.66
N VAL A 273 24.26 20.30 19.69
CA VAL A 273 24.25 18.85 19.50
C VAL A 273 22.91 18.40 18.88
N ALA A 274 21.78 18.95 19.35
CA ALA A 274 20.47 18.66 18.78
C ALA A 274 20.40 19.03 17.28
N VAL A 275 20.87 20.23 16.91
CA VAL A 275 20.91 20.67 15.50
C VAL A 275 21.83 19.79 14.67
N LEU A 276 22.99 19.41 15.18
CA LEU A 276 23.91 18.52 14.48
C LEU A 276 23.32 17.12 14.25
N CYS A 277 22.64 16.57 15.27
CA CYS A 277 22.03 15.25 15.16
C CYS A 277 20.80 15.28 14.23
N LEU A 278 19.82 16.14 14.50
CA LEU A 278 18.59 16.19 13.74
C LEU A 278 18.84 16.71 12.31
N GLY A 279 19.64 17.78 12.17
CA GLY A 279 20.05 18.29 10.87
C GLY A 279 20.91 17.30 10.10
N GLY A 280 21.78 16.55 10.78
CA GLY A 280 22.57 15.48 10.17
C GLY A 280 21.74 14.36 9.61
N VAL A 281 20.72 13.88 10.35
CA VAL A 281 19.77 12.88 9.83
C VAL A 281 18.97 13.46 8.68
N THR A 282 18.45 14.67 8.80
CA THR A 282 17.71 15.32 7.70
C THR A 282 18.59 15.42 6.45
N ALA A 283 19.83 15.91 6.60
CA ALA A 283 20.77 16.00 5.47
C ALA A 283 21.08 14.61 4.87
N HIS A 284 21.28 13.61 5.71
CA HIS A 284 21.52 12.24 5.26
C HIS A 284 20.36 11.71 4.41
N VAL A 285 19.12 11.84 4.91
CA VAL A 285 17.90 11.35 4.23
C VAL A 285 17.61 12.14 2.93
N THR A 286 17.96 13.44 2.88
CA THR A 286 17.61 14.29 1.72
C THR A 286 18.72 14.41 0.68
N LEU A 287 20.00 14.27 1.07
CA LEU A 287 21.14 14.50 0.18
C LEU A 287 21.84 13.22 -0.27
N ILE A 288 21.67 12.12 0.46
CA ILE A 288 22.23 10.82 0.05
C ILE A 288 21.16 10.07 -0.76
N ASP A 289 21.50 9.74 -1.99
CA ASP A 289 20.70 8.90 -2.84
C ASP A 289 20.80 7.44 -2.38
N TYR A 290 19.72 6.93 -1.81
CA TYR A 290 19.69 5.59 -1.22
C TYR A 290 19.82 4.49 -2.28
N TYR A 291 19.22 4.70 -3.44
CA TYR A 291 19.29 3.76 -4.56
C TYR A 291 20.71 3.74 -5.19
N ASN A 292 21.18 4.88 -5.68
CA ASN A 292 22.43 4.92 -6.44
C ASN A 292 23.67 4.86 -5.56
N THR A 293 23.63 5.42 -4.32
CA THR A 293 24.81 5.52 -3.46
C THR A 293 24.92 4.37 -2.49
N LEU A 294 23.79 3.91 -1.90
CA LEU A 294 23.78 2.88 -0.86
C LEU A 294 23.34 1.51 -1.41
N GLY A 295 22.83 1.44 -2.64
CA GLY A 295 22.34 0.21 -3.26
C GLY A 295 21.04 -0.31 -2.65
N ILE A 296 20.27 0.56 -1.96
CA ILE A 296 19.01 0.20 -1.31
C ILE A 296 17.89 0.31 -2.35
N THR A 297 17.37 -0.84 -2.78
CA THR A 297 16.43 -0.95 -3.90
C THR A 297 15.10 -1.53 -3.45
N VAL A 298 14.04 -0.74 -3.57
CA VAL A 298 12.67 -1.26 -3.38
C VAL A 298 12.13 -1.68 -4.73
N TYR A 299 12.08 -2.97 -4.96
CA TYR A 299 11.52 -3.54 -6.19
C TYR A 299 9.99 -3.40 -6.17
N THR A 300 9.43 -2.84 -7.23
CA THR A 300 7.98 -2.68 -7.40
C THR A 300 7.23 -4.00 -7.36
N TRP A 301 7.86 -5.06 -7.84
CA TRP A 301 7.31 -6.42 -7.94
C TRP A 301 7.48 -7.27 -6.65
N ARG A 302 8.40 -6.89 -5.74
CA ARG A 302 8.59 -7.51 -4.43
C ARG A 302 8.85 -6.46 -3.33
N PRO A 303 7.98 -5.50 -3.13
CA PRO A 303 8.24 -4.43 -2.16
C PRO A 303 8.36 -4.96 -0.74
N LEU A 304 7.55 -5.95 -0.34
CA LEU A 304 7.62 -6.56 0.98
C LEU A 304 8.97 -7.27 1.22
N GLU A 305 9.47 -8.05 0.27
CA GLU A 305 10.79 -8.66 0.36
C GLU A 305 11.91 -7.63 0.43
N SER A 306 11.78 -6.53 -0.34
CA SER A 306 12.74 -5.42 -0.28
C SER A 306 12.81 -4.82 1.12
N TYR A 307 11.65 -4.54 1.74
CA TYR A 307 11.60 -4.03 3.12
C TYR A 307 12.17 -5.03 4.13
N TRP A 308 11.93 -6.31 3.96
CA TRP A 308 12.50 -7.34 4.83
C TRP A 308 14.02 -7.46 4.70
N ARG A 309 14.59 -7.24 3.51
CA ARG A 309 16.04 -7.30 3.28
C ARG A 309 16.76 -6.02 3.66
N GLU A 310 16.15 -4.88 3.39
CA GLU A 310 16.76 -3.55 3.55
C GLU A 310 16.46 -2.91 4.92
N GLY A 311 15.52 -3.47 5.69
CA GLY A 311 14.95 -2.85 6.88
C GLY A 311 13.93 -1.77 6.54
N TYR A 312 12.99 -1.51 7.48
CA TYR A 312 11.85 -0.64 7.20
C TYR A 312 12.26 0.80 6.85
N LEU A 313 13.04 1.47 7.70
CA LEU A 313 13.38 2.88 7.47
C LEU A 313 14.24 3.09 6.21
N PRO A 314 15.31 2.30 5.95
CA PRO A 314 16.08 2.46 4.74
C PRO A 314 15.25 2.25 3.46
N ALA A 315 14.42 1.21 3.43
CA ALA A 315 13.52 0.94 2.30
C ALA A 315 12.49 2.05 2.12
N PHE A 316 11.83 2.49 3.20
CA PHE A 316 10.87 3.59 3.17
C PHE A 316 11.48 4.91 2.66
N ILE A 317 12.72 5.23 3.10
CA ILE A 317 13.43 6.44 2.62
C ILE A 317 13.76 6.32 1.13
N SER A 318 14.25 5.16 0.66
CA SER A 318 14.52 4.90 -0.75
C SER A 318 13.25 5.05 -1.60
N ALA A 319 12.13 4.45 -1.16
CA ALA A 319 10.84 4.61 -1.81
C ALA A 319 10.36 6.07 -1.81
N ALA A 320 10.52 6.80 -0.69
CA ALA A 320 10.14 8.20 -0.61
C ALA A 320 10.94 9.10 -1.56
N GLN A 321 12.21 8.81 -1.78
CA GLN A 321 13.03 9.52 -2.77
C GLN A 321 12.59 9.22 -4.20
N SER A 322 11.91 8.09 -4.44
CA SER A 322 11.41 7.64 -5.74
C SER A 322 9.98 8.11 -6.06
N ILE A 323 9.28 8.77 -5.13
CA ILE A 323 7.91 9.31 -5.36
C ILE A 323 7.87 10.22 -6.59
N LYS A 324 8.88 11.07 -6.76
CA LYS A 324 9.07 11.82 -7.99
C LYS A 324 9.76 10.93 -9.00
N PRO A 325 9.10 10.54 -10.10
CA PRO A 325 9.75 9.69 -11.08
C PRO A 325 11.02 10.36 -11.62
N PRO A 326 12.10 9.62 -11.77
CA PRO A 326 13.31 10.18 -12.36
C PRO A 326 13.01 10.64 -13.78
N LYS A 327 13.59 11.77 -14.14
CA LYS A 327 13.53 12.25 -15.52
C LYS A 327 14.20 11.18 -16.41
N PRO A 328 13.51 10.70 -17.47
CA PRO A 328 14.10 9.70 -18.35
C PRO A 328 15.47 10.16 -18.90
N ALA A 329 16.37 9.21 -19.13
CA ALA A 329 17.68 9.49 -19.69
C ALA A 329 17.55 10.26 -21.03
N ASP A 330 18.38 11.27 -21.23
CA ASP A 330 18.40 12.13 -22.43
C ASP A 330 17.04 12.78 -22.76
N TYR A 331 16.18 12.99 -21.76
CA TYR A 331 14.87 13.60 -21.96
C TYR A 331 15.00 15.09 -22.29
N SER A 332 14.32 15.50 -23.34
CA SER A 332 13.91 16.87 -23.59
C SER A 332 12.47 16.91 -24.09
N VAL A 333 11.80 18.05 -23.89
CA VAL A 333 10.41 18.22 -24.38
C VAL A 333 10.33 18.05 -25.89
N ASP A 334 11.32 18.56 -26.64
CA ASP A 334 11.35 18.45 -28.09
C ASP A 334 11.58 17.01 -28.56
N ASP A 335 12.45 16.24 -27.87
CA ASP A 335 12.68 14.83 -28.16
C ASP A 335 11.41 14.00 -27.85
N ALA A 336 10.77 14.23 -26.71
CA ALA A 336 9.53 13.54 -26.35
C ALA A 336 8.40 13.82 -27.36
N LYS A 337 8.22 15.08 -27.77
CA LYS A 337 7.25 15.47 -28.82
C LYS A 337 7.59 14.85 -30.18
N ALA A 338 8.86 14.84 -30.54
CA ALA A 338 9.31 14.23 -31.80
C ALA A 338 9.09 12.71 -31.79
N THR A 339 9.35 12.07 -30.66
CA THR A 339 9.11 10.64 -30.45
C THR A 339 7.61 10.33 -30.55
N LEU A 340 6.75 11.05 -29.82
CA LEU A 340 5.30 10.89 -29.92
C LEU A 340 4.78 11.01 -31.36
N LYS A 341 5.19 12.09 -32.07
CA LYS A 341 4.82 12.29 -33.47
C LYS A 341 5.35 11.20 -34.40
N LYS A 342 6.53 10.66 -34.13
CA LYS A 342 7.12 9.55 -34.90
C LYS A 342 6.23 8.30 -34.78
N TYR A 343 5.86 7.92 -33.58
CA TYR A 343 5.00 6.75 -33.32
C TYR A 343 3.58 6.95 -33.88
N ALA A 344 2.96 8.10 -33.64
CA ALA A 344 1.64 8.41 -34.19
C ALA A 344 1.62 8.36 -35.73
N LYS A 345 2.63 8.93 -36.38
CA LYS A 345 2.78 8.87 -37.84
C LYS A 345 3.07 7.46 -38.37
N ALA A 346 3.72 6.61 -37.58
CA ALA A 346 3.93 5.21 -37.94
C ALA A 346 2.58 4.48 -37.97
N TYR A 347 1.74 4.66 -36.94
CA TYR A 347 0.36 4.15 -36.95
C TYR A 347 -0.42 4.64 -38.17
N ASP A 348 -0.44 5.96 -38.46
CA ASP A 348 -1.18 6.50 -39.62
C ASP A 348 -0.77 5.90 -40.99
N LYS A 349 0.41 5.31 -41.04
CA LYS A 349 0.94 4.64 -42.24
C LYS A 349 0.78 3.12 -42.21
N SER A 350 0.45 2.56 -41.07
CA SER A 350 0.29 1.11 -40.88
C SER A 350 -0.87 0.55 -41.69
N ASP A 351 -0.85 -0.75 -41.93
CA ASP A 351 -1.94 -1.49 -42.54
C ASP A 351 -3.18 -1.47 -41.62
N ALA A 352 -2.99 -1.55 -40.30
CA ALA A 352 -4.08 -1.50 -39.33
C ALA A 352 -4.86 -0.19 -39.36
N ALA A 353 -4.22 0.96 -39.56
CA ALA A 353 -4.89 2.26 -39.66
C ALA A 353 -5.66 2.45 -41.00
N LYS A 354 -5.30 1.71 -42.04
CA LYS A 354 -5.83 1.83 -43.41
C LYS A 354 -6.67 0.65 -43.81
N SER A 355 -6.89 -0.29 -42.91
CA SER A 355 -7.69 -1.48 -43.24
C SER A 355 -9.15 -1.11 -43.55
N ASP A 356 -9.79 -1.95 -44.32
CA ASP A 356 -11.22 -1.82 -44.65
C ASP A 356 -12.07 -1.94 -43.39
N GLU A 357 -11.62 -2.79 -42.45
CA GLU A 357 -12.24 -3.00 -41.12
C GLU A 357 -12.22 -1.72 -40.29
N ARG A 358 -11.07 -1.08 -40.18
CA ARG A 358 -10.95 0.20 -39.46
C ARG A 358 -11.76 1.31 -40.10
N THR A 359 -11.80 1.34 -41.41
CA THR A 359 -12.62 2.32 -42.21
C THR A 359 -14.08 2.10 -41.93
N ALA A 360 -14.57 0.86 -41.98
CA ALA A 360 -15.97 0.53 -41.72
C ALA A 360 -16.38 0.86 -40.28
N ALA A 361 -15.52 0.51 -39.29
CA ALA A 361 -15.75 0.86 -37.89
C ALA A 361 -15.85 2.37 -37.66
N LYS A 362 -14.97 3.14 -38.30
CA LYS A 362 -14.99 4.60 -38.23
C LYS A 362 -16.26 5.19 -38.85
N GLU A 363 -16.69 4.75 -40.04
CA GLU A 363 -17.89 5.19 -40.68
C GLU A 363 -19.13 4.88 -39.81
N GLN A 364 -19.18 3.71 -39.21
CA GLN A 364 -20.23 3.35 -38.25
C GLN A 364 -20.22 4.25 -37.02
N PHE A 365 -19.06 4.50 -36.40
CA PHE A 365 -18.94 5.39 -35.25
C PHE A 365 -19.37 6.83 -35.55
N ASP A 366 -18.97 7.35 -36.71
CA ASP A 366 -19.31 8.70 -37.14
C ASP A 366 -20.83 8.86 -37.40
N SER A 367 -21.48 7.78 -37.83
CA SER A 367 -22.95 7.79 -38.13
C SER A 367 -23.79 7.51 -36.87
N GLU A 368 -23.35 6.60 -35.99
CA GLU A 368 -24.12 6.12 -34.84
C GLU A 368 -23.19 5.84 -33.65
N LYS A 369 -22.91 6.87 -32.87
CA LYS A 369 -22.06 6.77 -31.70
C LYS A 369 -22.66 5.82 -30.65
N PRO A 370 -21.99 4.71 -30.29
CA PRO A 370 -22.49 3.82 -29.25
C PRO A 370 -22.36 4.47 -27.87
N THR A 371 -23.22 4.12 -26.93
CA THR A 371 -22.91 4.34 -25.51
C THR A 371 -21.77 3.42 -25.09
N VAL A 372 -20.82 3.93 -24.33
CA VAL A 372 -19.67 3.18 -23.83
C VAL A 372 -19.75 3.06 -22.31
N ILE A 373 -19.74 1.83 -21.83
CA ILE A 373 -19.78 1.51 -20.40
C ILE A 373 -18.46 0.80 -20.04
N ALA A 374 -17.69 1.41 -19.17
CA ALA A 374 -16.44 0.86 -18.66
C ALA A 374 -16.65 0.43 -17.20
N ILE A 375 -16.52 -0.86 -16.93
CA ILE A 375 -16.72 -1.46 -15.62
C ILE A 375 -15.40 -2.01 -15.11
N MET A 376 -14.81 -1.37 -14.12
CA MET A 376 -13.72 -1.92 -13.34
C MET A 376 -14.30 -2.64 -12.13
N ASN A 377 -14.34 -3.97 -12.22
CA ASN A 377 -14.94 -4.80 -11.18
C ASN A 377 -13.91 -5.08 -10.07
N GLU A 378 -14.21 -4.61 -8.89
CA GLU A 378 -13.34 -4.72 -7.71
C GLU A 378 -12.87 -6.14 -7.48
N THR A 379 -11.57 -6.34 -7.44
CA THR A 379 -10.86 -7.61 -7.15
C THR A 379 -11.28 -8.79 -8.04
N PHE A 380 -11.88 -8.56 -9.22
CA PHE A 380 -12.34 -9.63 -10.10
C PHE A 380 -11.15 -10.32 -10.77
N SER A 381 -10.97 -11.60 -10.50
CA SER A 381 -9.91 -12.42 -11.13
C SER A 381 -10.27 -13.90 -11.15
N ASP A 382 -9.68 -14.64 -12.09
CA ASP A 382 -9.87 -16.07 -12.21
C ASP A 382 -8.80 -16.87 -11.44
N LEU A 383 -9.11 -17.29 -10.23
CA LEU A 383 -8.20 -18.10 -9.41
C LEU A 383 -8.03 -19.55 -9.92
N SER A 384 -8.73 -19.96 -10.97
CA SER A 384 -8.49 -21.29 -11.57
C SER A 384 -7.07 -21.44 -12.14
N ILE A 385 -6.39 -20.31 -12.41
CA ILE A 385 -4.98 -20.27 -12.82
C ILE A 385 -4.03 -20.87 -11.76
N TYR A 386 -4.43 -20.93 -10.51
CA TYR A 386 -3.70 -21.61 -9.44
C TYR A 386 -4.05 -23.10 -9.37
N GLN A 387 -3.77 -23.83 -10.46
CA GLN A 387 -4.03 -25.27 -10.56
C GLN A 387 -5.48 -25.65 -10.18
N ASN A 388 -6.46 -24.80 -10.63
CA ASN A 388 -7.87 -24.95 -10.26
C ASN A 388 -8.07 -25.02 -8.74
N MET A 389 -7.25 -24.28 -7.98
CA MET A 389 -7.15 -24.33 -6.52
C MET A 389 -7.01 -25.74 -5.94
N ARG A 390 -6.52 -26.69 -6.77
CA ARG A 390 -6.46 -28.13 -6.43
C ARG A 390 -7.79 -28.71 -5.92
N ALA A 391 -8.90 -28.16 -6.38
CA ALA A 391 -10.25 -28.50 -5.97
C ALA A 391 -11.22 -28.63 -7.14
N GLY A 392 -10.72 -28.52 -8.38
CA GLY A 392 -11.56 -28.51 -9.59
C GLY A 392 -12.32 -27.20 -9.81
N TYR A 393 -11.90 -26.08 -9.19
CA TYR A 393 -12.48 -24.76 -9.41
C TYR A 393 -12.16 -24.27 -10.84
N GLU A 394 -13.19 -23.98 -11.62
CA GLU A 394 -13.06 -23.63 -13.03
C GLU A 394 -13.11 -22.13 -13.31
N GLY A 395 -13.24 -21.29 -12.26
CA GLY A 395 -13.36 -19.82 -12.38
C GLY A 395 -14.76 -19.32 -12.76
N PRO A 396 -14.92 -18.01 -13.03
CA PRO A 396 -16.20 -17.38 -13.38
C PRO A 396 -16.70 -17.89 -14.74
N GLN A 397 -17.70 -18.75 -14.72
CA GLN A 397 -18.06 -19.58 -15.89
C GLN A 397 -18.78 -18.79 -16.98
N TYR A 398 -19.66 -17.83 -16.63
CA TYR A 398 -20.31 -17.00 -17.65
C TYR A 398 -19.29 -16.14 -18.37
N PHE A 399 -18.45 -15.44 -17.64
CA PHE A 399 -17.37 -14.61 -18.19
C PHE A 399 -16.45 -15.41 -19.11
N LYS A 400 -15.98 -16.58 -18.67
CA LYS A 400 -15.05 -17.43 -19.44
C LYS A 400 -15.66 -18.00 -20.72
N ASN A 401 -16.97 -18.23 -20.75
CA ASN A 401 -17.65 -18.85 -21.88
C ASN A 401 -18.36 -17.86 -22.83
N LEU A 402 -18.19 -16.54 -22.61
CA LEU A 402 -18.67 -15.54 -23.57
C LEU A 402 -17.96 -15.74 -24.92
N SER A 403 -18.74 -16.00 -25.97
CA SER A 403 -18.24 -16.36 -27.30
C SER A 403 -18.42 -15.27 -28.37
N ASN A 404 -18.99 -14.12 -27.96
CA ASN A 404 -19.33 -13.01 -28.87
C ASN A 404 -18.69 -11.69 -28.44
N CYS A 405 -17.53 -11.71 -27.81
CA CYS A 405 -16.79 -10.51 -27.49
C CYS A 405 -16.06 -9.97 -28.73
N LEU A 406 -15.85 -8.67 -28.78
CA LEU A 406 -14.99 -7.99 -29.75
C LEU A 406 -13.51 -8.34 -29.47
N SER A 407 -13.15 -8.41 -28.20
CA SER A 407 -11.82 -8.81 -27.72
C SER A 407 -11.94 -9.32 -26.29
N ARG A 408 -11.02 -10.18 -25.89
CA ARG A 408 -10.87 -10.66 -24.53
C ARG A 408 -9.43 -11.12 -24.29
N GLY A 409 -9.04 -11.31 -23.07
CA GLY A 409 -7.71 -11.86 -22.76
C GLY A 409 -7.31 -11.62 -21.31
N LYS A 410 -6.07 -11.93 -21.02
CA LYS A 410 -5.42 -11.53 -19.78
C LYS A 410 -5.21 -10.02 -19.79
N LEU A 411 -5.38 -9.42 -18.62
CA LEU A 411 -5.03 -8.04 -18.38
C LEU A 411 -3.89 -7.97 -17.37
N TYR A 412 -2.71 -7.53 -17.82
CA TYR A 412 -1.58 -7.29 -16.93
C TYR A 412 -1.78 -5.98 -16.18
N VAL A 413 -1.98 -6.09 -14.88
CA VAL A 413 -2.31 -4.97 -13.98
C VAL A 413 -1.10 -4.53 -13.16
N SER A 414 -1.12 -3.31 -12.67
CA SER A 414 -0.04 -2.72 -11.84
C SER A 414 -0.40 -2.67 -10.36
N ALA A 415 -1.41 -3.41 -9.94
CA ALA A 415 -1.88 -3.51 -8.57
C ALA A 415 -2.02 -4.98 -8.15
N TYR A 416 -1.77 -5.29 -6.86
CA TYR A 416 -1.94 -6.61 -6.27
C TYR A 416 -2.41 -6.45 -4.82
N GLY A 417 -3.48 -7.15 -4.46
CA GLY A 417 -4.04 -7.13 -3.10
C GLY A 417 -4.60 -5.77 -2.65
N GLY A 418 -4.72 -4.82 -3.57
CA GLY A 418 -5.19 -3.46 -3.33
C GLY A 418 -4.47 -2.44 -4.20
N GLY A 419 -4.93 -1.20 -4.18
CA GLY A 419 -4.37 -0.13 -5.01
C GLY A 419 -5.20 0.13 -6.28
N THR A 420 -6.50 -0.09 -6.21
CA THR A 420 -7.51 0.07 -7.26
C THR A 420 -7.29 1.31 -8.14
N ALA A 421 -6.97 2.45 -7.51
CA ALA A 421 -6.74 3.72 -8.23
C ALA A 421 -5.57 3.67 -9.22
N ASN A 422 -4.61 2.76 -9.08
CA ASN A 422 -3.51 2.63 -10.04
C ASN A 422 -3.96 1.98 -11.34
N THR A 423 -4.79 0.95 -11.27
CA THR A 423 -5.41 0.32 -12.45
C THR A 423 -6.39 1.27 -13.13
N GLU A 424 -7.15 2.02 -12.34
CA GLU A 424 -8.05 3.09 -12.81
C GLU A 424 -7.27 4.18 -13.56
N PHE A 425 -6.15 4.65 -12.98
CA PHE A 425 -5.27 5.62 -13.63
C PHE A 425 -4.73 5.13 -14.97
N GLU A 426 -4.25 3.88 -15.05
CA GLU A 426 -3.73 3.30 -16.29
C GLU A 426 -4.81 3.23 -17.38
N PHE A 427 -6.03 2.79 -17.05
CA PHE A 427 -7.15 2.74 -18.01
C PHE A 427 -7.56 4.14 -18.47
N MET A 428 -7.75 5.07 -17.54
CA MET A 428 -8.28 6.41 -17.87
C MET A 428 -7.29 7.28 -18.64
N THR A 429 -5.99 7.11 -18.44
CA THR A 429 -4.98 8.01 -19.01
C THR A 429 -4.10 7.38 -20.09
N GLY A 430 -4.05 6.06 -20.15
CA GLY A 430 -3.09 5.33 -21.00
C GLY A 430 -1.63 5.41 -20.48
N ASN A 431 -1.38 6.00 -19.32
CA ASN A 431 -0.05 6.01 -18.70
C ASN A 431 0.18 4.72 -17.93
N SER A 432 1.43 4.24 -17.86
CA SER A 432 1.76 3.03 -17.10
C SER A 432 2.40 3.34 -15.75
N MET A 433 2.01 2.60 -14.73
CA MET A 433 2.68 2.61 -13.42
C MET A 433 4.13 2.13 -13.50
N ALA A 434 4.52 1.38 -14.54
CA ALA A 434 5.91 0.98 -14.78
C ALA A 434 6.90 2.14 -14.86
N ASN A 435 6.44 3.32 -15.28
CA ASN A 435 7.24 4.53 -15.42
C ASN A 435 7.18 5.44 -14.18
N LEU A 436 6.55 4.98 -13.11
CA LEU A 436 6.40 5.70 -11.84
C LEU A 436 7.14 4.96 -10.71
N GLY A 437 7.34 5.64 -9.60
CA GLY A 437 8.04 5.05 -8.44
C GLY A 437 7.21 4.00 -7.71
N SER A 438 7.88 3.14 -6.94
CA SER A 438 7.21 2.21 -6.05
C SER A 438 6.38 2.96 -4.99
N GLY A 439 5.18 2.45 -4.69
CA GLY A 439 4.26 3.06 -3.72
C GLY A 439 3.67 4.39 -4.15
N VAL A 440 3.71 4.71 -5.43
CA VAL A 440 3.06 5.90 -5.99
C VAL A 440 1.59 5.60 -6.23
N TYR A 441 0.74 6.52 -5.79
CA TYR A 441 -0.68 6.58 -6.15
C TYR A 441 -0.93 7.90 -6.86
N PRO A 442 -0.96 7.93 -8.20
CA PRO A 442 -1.04 9.16 -9.00
C PRO A 442 -2.18 10.08 -8.57
N TYR A 443 -3.35 9.53 -8.30
CA TYR A 443 -4.54 10.29 -7.89
C TYR A 443 -4.36 11.07 -6.58
N THR A 444 -3.48 10.61 -5.71
CA THR A 444 -3.24 11.22 -4.39
C THR A 444 -1.98 12.07 -4.33
N ILE A 445 -1.08 11.91 -5.32
CA ILE A 445 0.25 12.53 -5.29
C ILE A 445 0.41 13.58 -6.38
N TYR A 446 -0.17 13.37 -7.58
CA TYR A 446 0.01 14.26 -8.72
C TYR A 446 -1.25 15.07 -9.02
N ASN A 447 -1.06 16.23 -9.65
CA ASN A 447 -2.15 16.99 -10.24
C ASN A 447 -2.61 16.34 -11.55
N MET A 448 -3.87 15.93 -11.63
CA MET A 448 -4.46 15.27 -12.80
C MET A 448 -5.05 16.24 -13.81
N GLU A 449 -5.20 17.53 -13.47
CA GLU A 449 -5.85 18.56 -14.31
C GLU A 449 -5.28 18.66 -15.73
N THR A 450 -3.97 18.39 -15.88
CA THR A 450 -3.29 18.52 -17.18
C THR A 450 -2.97 17.18 -17.86
N THR A 451 -3.39 16.08 -17.26
CA THR A 451 -3.17 14.73 -17.81
C THR A 451 -4.30 14.37 -18.77
N GLY A 452 -3.96 14.08 -20.04
CA GLY A 452 -4.95 13.61 -21.02
C GLY A 452 -5.67 12.35 -20.52
N ASN A 453 -6.98 12.30 -20.70
CA ASN A 453 -7.78 11.21 -20.16
C ASN A 453 -9.00 10.87 -21.03
N LEU A 454 -9.56 9.70 -20.80
CA LEU A 454 -10.64 9.14 -21.61
C LEU A 454 -11.96 9.91 -21.45
N ALA A 455 -12.27 10.45 -20.25
CA ALA A 455 -13.50 11.19 -20.01
C ALA A 455 -13.52 12.50 -20.84
N GLU A 456 -12.42 13.25 -20.81
CA GLU A 456 -12.27 14.46 -21.64
C GLU A 456 -12.35 14.14 -23.15
N GLN A 457 -11.76 13.03 -23.57
CA GLN A 457 -11.82 12.57 -24.95
C GLN A 457 -13.26 12.29 -25.38
N PHE A 458 -14.03 11.50 -24.62
CA PHE A 458 -15.44 11.23 -24.92
C PHE A 458 -16.29 12.51 -24.90
N LYS A 459 -16.05 13.39 -23.96
CA LYS A 459 -16.73 14.69 -23.88
C LYS A 459 -16.46 15.53 -25.13
N SER A 460 -15.22 15.54 -25.64
CA SER A 460 -14.88 16.23 -26.89
C SER A 460 -15.57 15.63 -28.13
N LEU A 461 -15.96 14.35 -28.02
CA LEU A 461 -16.75 13.66 -29.04
C LEU A 461 -18.28 13.86 -28.88
N GLY A 462 -18.71 14.64 -27.88
CA GLY A 462 -20.12 14.98 -27.65
C GLY A 462 -20.87 13.98 -26.75
N TYR A 463 -20.18 13.18 -25.97
CA TYR A 463 -20.79 12.30 -24.97
C TYR A 463 -21.08 13.07 -23.67
N SER A 464 -22.13 12.67 -22.96
CA SER A 464 -22.25 12.94 -21.53
C SER A 464 -21.42 11.93 -20.76
N THR A 465 -20.81 12.36 -19.65
CA THR A 465 -19.82 11.55 -18.93
C THR A 465 -20.20 11.38 -17.45
N THR A 466 -20.34 10.13 -17.01
CA THR A 466 -20.68 9.80 -15.61
C THR A 466 -19.66 8.84 -15.03
N ALA A 467 -19.10 9.20 -13.89
CA ALA A 467 -18.34 8.26 -13.06
C ALA A 467 -19.21 7.72 -11.91
N MET A 468 -18.99 6.48 -11.50
CA MET A 468 -19.71 5.83 -10.41
C MET A 468 -18.75 5.08 -9.49
N HIS A 469 -18.97 5.19 -8.19
CA HIS A 469 -18.28 4.37 -7.19
C HIS A 469 -19.14 4.25 -5.93
N PRO A 470 -19.71 3.08 -5.62
CA PRO A 470 -20.65 2.91 -4.51
C PRO A 470 -19.94 2.88 -3.14
N ASN A 471 -19.01 3.82 -2.94
CA ASN A 471 -18.32 4.08 -1.68
C ASN A 471 -18.07 5.60 -1.53
N HIS A 472 -17.30 6.00 -0.49
CA HIS A 472 -17.04 7.43 -0.24
C HIS A 472 -16.34 8.11 -1.43
N ALA A 473 -16.86 9.25 -1.85
CA ALA A 473 -16.30 10.05 -2.96
C ALA A 473 -14.83 10.46 -2.72
N THR A 474 -14.45 10.65 -1.47
CA THR A 474 -13.09 11.03 -1.06
C THR A 474 -12.07 9.90 -1.19
N ASN A 475 -12.51 8.65 -1.33
CA ASN A 475 -11.60 7.52 -1.47
C ASN A 475 -10.70 7.70 -2.70
N TRP A 476 -9.39 7.55 -2.50
CA TRP A 476 -8.38 7.79 -3.53
C TRP A 476 -8.45 9.20 -4.16
N ASN A 477 -9.00 10.19 -3.45
CA ASN A 477 -9.15 11.57 -3.98
C ASN A 477 -10.02 11.66 -5.25
N ARG A 478 -10.93 10.68 -5.48
CA ARG A 478 -11.71 10.58 -6.72
C ARG A 478 -12.57 11.80 -7.01
N GLU A 479 -13.15 12.42 -5.98
CA GLU A 479 -13.97 13.63 -6.15
C GLU A 479 -13.22 14.77 -6.85
N ASN A 480 -11.92 14.93 -6.59
CA ASN A 480 -11.09 15.93 -7.24
C ASN A 480 -10.59 15.43 -8.60
N VAL A 481 -10.11 14.18 -8.66
CA VAL A 481 -9.58 13.59 -9.89
C VAL A 481 -10.63 13.51 -10.99
N TYR A 482 -11.85 13.08 -10.68
CA TYR A 482 -12.92 13.02 -11.69
C TYR A 482 -13.37 14.39 -12.14
N LYS A 483 -13.29 15.40 -11.26
CA LYS A 483 -13.46 16.80 -11.65
C LYS A 483 -12.36 17.25 -12.61
N ASP A 484 -11.09 16.93 -12.30
CA ASP A 484 -9.94 17.23 -13.16
C ASP A 484 -10.04 16.53 -14.50
N PHE A 485 -10.55 15.30 -14.54
CA PHE A 485 -10.81 14.53 -15.78
C PHE A 485 -12.01 15.05 -16.56
N GLY A 486 -12.78 15.98 -16.00
CA GLY A 486 -13.89 16.62 -16.70
C GLY A 486 -15.17 15.81 -16.77
N PHE A 487 -15.39 14.81 -15.92
CA PHE A 487 -16.69 14.14 -15.80
C PHE A 487 -17.81 15.15 -15.49
N ASP A 488 -18.98 14.95 -16.10
CA ASP A 488 -20.15 15.82 -15.87
C ASP A 488 -20.79 15.53 -14.51
N GLN A 489 -20.73 14.27 -14.03
CA GLN A 489 -21.21 13.89 -12.70
C GLN A 489 -20.41 12.72 -12.13
N PHE A 490 -20.40 12.63 -10.80
CA PHE A 490 -19.86 11.51 -10.03
C PHE A 490 -20.89 11.03 -9.01
N LEU A 491 -21.32 9.76 -9.15
CA LEU A 491 -22.22 9.08 -8.23
C LEU A 491 -21.43 8.30 -7.19
N SER A 492 -21.67 8.60 -5.92
CA SER A 492 -20.97 7.98 -4.78
C SER A 492 -21.93 7.16 -3.93
N ILE A 493 -21.50 6.64 -2.78
CA ILE A 493 -22.34 5.83 -1.87
C ILE A 493 -23.69 6.47 -1.55
N ASN A 494 -23.78 7.80 -1.54
CA ASN A 494 -25.01 8.51 -1.24
C ASN A 494 -26.09 8.32 -2.33
N ASP A 495 -25.68 8.00 -3.54
CA ASP A 495 -26.57 7.78 -4.69
C ASP A 495 -27.07 6.31 -4.77
N PHE A 496 -26.57 5.46 -3.86
CA PHE A 496 -26.92 4.05 -3.72
C PHE A 496 -27.68 3.74 -2.41
N GLN A 497 -28.31 4.73 -1.82
CA GLN A 497 -29.08 4.53 -0.59
C GLN A 497 -30.24 3.56 -0.80
N GLY A 498 -30.29 2.49 0.01
CA GLY A 498 -31.31 1.43 -0.13
C GLY A 498 -31.01 0.40 -1.22
N ALA A 499 -29.85 0.49 -1.87
CA ALA A 499 -29.38 -0.55 -2.79
C ALA A 499 -29.11 -1.88 -2.06
N ASP A 500 -29.24 -2.97 -2.80
CA ASP A 500 -28.91 -4.29 -2.27
C ASP A 500 -27.41 -4.40 -1.94
N THR A 501 -27.11 -5.10 -0.86
CA THR A 501 -25.74 -5.28 -0.38
C THR A 501 -25.39 -6.75 -0.21
N LEU A 502 -24.11 -7.07 -0.46
CA LEU A 502 -23.48 -8.34 -0.13
C LEU A 502 -22.34 -8.06 0.85
N ARG A 503 -22.32 -8.71 1.99
CA ARG A 503 -21.32 -8.45 3.06
C ARG A 503 -21.23 -6.97 3.50
N GLY A 504 -22.32 -6.21 3.32
CA GLY A 504 -22.36 -4.78 3.63
C GLY A 504 -21.83 -3.86 2.51
N MET A 505 -21.37 -4.40 1.39
CA MET A 505 -20.98 -3.67 0.18
C MET A 505 -22.13 -3.65 -0.82
N VAL A 506 -22.31 -2.56 -1.55
CA VAL A 506 -23.30 -2.47 -2.63
C VAL A 506 -22.97 -3.55 -3.69
N THR A 507 -24.01 -4.27 -4.13
CA THR A 507 -23.83 -5.36 -5.10
C THR A 507 -23.51 -4.82 -6.49
N ASP A 508 -22.78 -5.60 -7.29
CA ASP A 508 -22.52 -5.27 -8.70
C ASP A 508 -23.83 -5.14 -9.46
N GLN A 509 -24.82 -6.00 -9.18
CA GLN A 509 -26.14 -5.88 -9.81
C GLN A 509 -26.78 -4.52 -9.51
N ALA A 510 -26.64 -3.98 -8.29
CA ALA A 510 -27.22 -2.68 -7.97
C ALA A 510 -26.52 -1.51 -8.72
N THR A 511 -25.20 -1.62 -8.99
CA THR A 511 -24.52 -0.63 -9.84
C THR A 511 -24.99 -0.76 -11.30
N TYR A 512 -25.19 -1.97 -11.78
CA TYR A 512 -25.70 -2.21 -13.14
C TYR A 512 -27.15 -1.73 -13.31
N ASP A 513 -27.99 -1.90 -12.30
CA ASP A 513 -29.34 -1.33 -12.30
C ASP A 513 -29.29 0.21 -12.37
N LYS A 514 -28.34 0.84 -11.67
CA LYS A 514 -28.10 2.28 -11.76
C LYS A 514 -27.64 2.70 -13.17
N ILE A 515 -26.80 1.92 -13.82
CA ILE A 515 -26.41 2.16 -15.23
C ILE A 515 -27.64 2.08 -16.14
N LEU A 516 -28.48 1.04 -15.97
CA LEU A 516 -29.71 0.90 -16.77
C LEU A 516 -30.66 2.09 -16.56
N GLU A 517 -30.77 2.61 -15.33
CA GLU A 517 -31.53 3.83 -15.01
C GLU A 517 -30.95 5.05 -15.77
N LEU A 518 -29.63 5.24 -15.79
CA LEU A 518 -28.98 6.34 -16.54
C LEU A 518 -29.23 6.23 -18.04
N LEU A 519 -29.23 5.01 -18.59
CA LEU A 519 -29.54 4.77 -19.99
C LEU A 519 -30.99 5.13 -20.36
N ASP A 520 -31.91 4.88 -19.42
CA ASP A 520 -33.35 5.18 -19.58
C ASP A 520 -33.64 6.70 -19.54
N GLN A 521 -32.86 7.41 -18.70
CA GLN A 521 -33.01 8.86 -18.49
C GLN A 521 -32.44 9.70 -19.63
N ASN A 522 -31.46 9.21 -20.39
CA ASN A 522 -30.77 9.95 -21.41
C ASN A 522 -30.53 9.07 -22.66
N ALA A 523 -31.11 9.48 -23.78
CA ALA A 523 -30.99 8.81 -25.08
C ALA A 523 -29.70 9.16 -25.86
N ASP A 524 -29.01 10.26 -25.48
CA ASP A 524 -27.77 10.67 -26.12
C ASP A 524 -26.62 9.69 -25.80
N PRO A 525 -25.54 9.68 -26.60
CA PRO A 525 -24.37 8.88 -26.32
C PRO A 525 -23.76 9.21 -24.92
N GLN A 526 -23.52 8.18 -24.13
CA GLN A 526 -22.97 8.29 -22.78
C GLN A 526 -21.66 7.54 -22.65
N PHE A 527 -20.72 8.10 -21.90
CA PHE A 527 -19.58 7.37 -21.34
C PHE A 527 -19.81 7.21 -19.84
N ILE A 528 -19.98 5.97 -19.40
CA ILE A 528 -20.21 5.63 -17.98
C ILE A 528 -19.01 4.81 -17.49
N PHE A 529 -18.35 5.29 -16.45
CA PHE A 529 -17.23 4.61 -15.81
C PHE A 529 -17.65 4.15 -14.41
N ASP A 530 -17.78 2.85 -14.20
CA ASP A 530 -18.20 2.24 -12.93
C ASP A 530 -17.04 1.50 -12.28
N VAL A 531 -16.72 1.88 -11.03
CA VAL A 531 -15.75 1.20 -10.17
C VAL A 531 -16.52 0.54 -9.04
N THR A 532 -16.73 -0.78 -9.12
CA THR A 532 -17.58 -1.50 -8.18
C THR A 532 -16.95 -1.72 -6.79
N MET A 533 -17.66 -2.32 -5.85
CA MET A 533 -17.20 -2.56 -4.48
C MET A 533 -17.50 -3.95 -3.93
N GLN A 534 -18.38 -4.74 -4.57
CA GLN A 534 -18.93 -5.97 -3.99
C GLN A 534 -17.86 -6.92 -3.47
N ASN A 535 -16.78 -7.10 -4.23
CA ASN A 535 -15.74 -8.09 -3.95
C ASN A 535 -14.60 -7.56 -3.09
N HIS A 536 -14.69 -6.31 -2.60
CA HIS A 536 -13.62 -5.71 -1.79
C HIS A 536 -13.28 -6.58 -0.56
N SER A 537 -11.98 -6.72 -0.26
CA SER A 537 -11.48 -7.41 0.95
C SER A 537 -12.01 -6.71 2.24
N GLY A 538 -12.07 -7.28 3.48
CA GLY A 538 -11.63 -8.62 3.87
C GLY A 538 -12.69 -9.68 3.69
N TYR A 539 -12.15 -10.85 3.65
CA TYR A 539 -12.93 -12.07 3.53
C TYR A 539 -13.00 -12.80 4.88
N ASP A 540 -13.64 -13.98 4.90
CA ASP A 540 -13.95 -14.71 6.15
C ASP A 540 -14.81 -13.89 7.15
N THR A 541 -15.70 -13.07 6.59
CA THR A 541 -16.54 -12.16 7.38
C THR A 541 -17.67 -12.88 8.13
N GLY A 542 -18.06 -14.06 7.68
CA GLY A 542 -19.25 -14.77 8.14
C GLY A 542 -20.58 -14.07 7.79
N LEU A 543 -20.53 -13.04 6.95
CA LEU A 543 -21.72 -12.24 6.56
C LEU A 543 -22.36 -12.70 5.26
N LEU A 544 -21.70 -13.60 4.52
CA LEU A 544 -22.24 -14.11 3.27
C LEU A 544 -23.44 -15.03 3.52
N PRO A 545 -24.60 -14.82 2.85
CA PRO A 545 -25.75 -15.71 2.95
C PRO A 545 -25.39 -17.16 2.62
N VAL A 546 -25.95 -18.11 3.37
CA VAL A 546 -25.61 -19.54 3.26
C VAL A 546 -25.86 -20.09 1.84
N ASP A 547 -26.92 -19.62 1.19
CA ASP A 547 -27.28 -20.01 -0.18
C ASP A 547 -26.35 -19.42 -1.26
N LYS A 548 -25.48 -18.52 -0.89
CA LYS A 548 -24.46 -17.90 -1.77
C LYS A 548 -23.06 -18.38 -1.47
N GLN A 549 -22.86 -19.20 -0.45
CA GLN A 549 -21.55 -19.71 -0.06
C GLN A 549 -21.10 -20.84 -1.00
N MET A 550 -19.91 -20.71 -1.54
CA MET A 550 -19.15 -21.77 -2.17
C MET A 550 -18.10 -22.30 -1.18
N HIS A 551 -17.86 -23.58 -1.21
CA HIS A 551 -16.81 -24.22 -0.40
C HIS A 551 -15.95 -25.07 -1.31
N LEU A 552 -14.69 -24.70 -1.43
CA LEU A 552 -13.71 -25.44 -2.18
C LEU A 552 -13.01 -26.47 -1.27
N ASN A 553 -12.99 -27.70 -1.69
CA ASN A 553 -12.23 -28.73 -0.98
C ASN A 553 -10.76 -28.69 -1.43
N ILE A 554 -10.06 -27.63 -1.07
CA ILE A 554 -8.68 -27.35 -1.50
C ILE A 554 -7.75 -28.44 -0.95
N ASP A 555 -6.95 -29.05 -1.84
CA ASP A 555 -5.88 -29.96 -1.42
C ASP A 555 -4.76 -29.17 -0.74
N THR A 556 -4.67 -29.33 0.57
CA THR A 556 -3.68 -28.65 1.41
C THR A 556 -2.30 -29.31 1.40
N THR A 557 -2.10 -30.37 0.62
CA THR A 557 -0.78 -31.00 0.46
C THR A 557 0.24 -29.98 -0.01
N ASN A 558 1.35 -29.86 0.72
CA ASN A 558 2.43 -28.88 0.51
C ASN A 558 2.11 -27.43 0.91
N LEU A 559 0.95 -27.12 1.49
CA LEU A 559 0.75 -25.86 2.20
C LEU A 559 1.38 -25.93 3.59
N ASP A 560 1.86 -24.81 4.09
CA ASP A 560 2.36 -24.76 5.47
C ASP A 560 1.21 -24.66 6.49
N ALA A 561 1.49 -25.10 7.72
CA ALA A 561 0.50 -25.09 8.79
C ALA A 561 -0.07 -23.69 9.05
N LYS A 562 0.74 -22.63 8.88
CA LYS A 562 0.32 -21.26 9.06
C LYS A 562 -0.76 -20.85 8.03
N THR A 563 -0.55 -21.16 6.76
CA THR A 563 -1.53 -20.90 5.69
C THR A 563 -2.85 -21.63 5.94
N ILE A 564 -2.79 -22.84 6.51
CA ILE A 564 -4.01 -23.63 6.81
C ILE A 564 -4.74 -23.06 8.05
N GLU A 565 -4.01 -22.58 9.05
CA GLU A 565 -4.56 -22.16 10.36
C GLU A 565 -4.94 -20.68 10.42
N ASP A 566 -4.47 -19.84 9.50
CA ASP A 566 -4.64 -18.38 9.53
C ASP A 566 -5.93 -17.86 8.88
N GLY A 567 -6.85 -18.76 8.49
CA GLY A 567 -8.11 -18.40 7.85
C GLY A 567 -8.04 -18.25 6.33
N THR A 568 -6.88 -18.45 5.70
CA THR A 568 -6.73 -18.27 4.24
C THR A 568 -7.70 -19.12 3.41
N LEU A 569 -8.03 -20.33 3.86
CA LEU A 569 -8.98 -21.19 3.13
C LEU A 569 -10.41 -20.62 3.18
N SER A 570 -10.81 -20.06 4.33
CA SER A 570 -12.10 -19.38 4.47
C SER A 570 -12.13 -18.08 3.64
N ASP A 571 -11.01 -17.35 3.57
CA ASP A 571 -10.87 -16.19 2.67
C ASP A 571 -11.12 -16.58 1.22
N VAL A 572 -10.53 -17.70 0.76
CA VAL A 572 -10.74 -18.21 -0.60
C VAL A 572 -12.20 -18.55 -0.85
N ASP A 573 -12.84 -19.29 0.06
CA ASP A 573 -14.23 -19.70 -0.08
C ASP A 573 -15.18 -18.49 -0.20
N GLU A 574 -14.99 -17.47 0.64
CA GLU A 574 -15.81 -16.27 0.60
C GLU A 574 -15.51 -15.44 -0.67
N TYR A 575 -14.24 -15.34 -1.06
CA TYR A 575 -13.85 -14.65 -2.28
C TYR A 575 -14.46 -15.28 -3.54
N VAL A 576 -14.30 -16.59 -3.74
CA VAL A 576 -14.86 -17.26 -4.94
C VAL A 576 -16.38 -17.19 -4.96
N SER A 577 -17.01 -17.16 -3.79
CA SER A 577 -18.46 -16.93 -3.67
C SER A 577 -18.86 -15.54 -4.15
N CYS A 578 -18.07 -14.52 -3.84
CA CYS A 578 -18.29 -13.15 -4.34
C CYS A 578 -18.10 -13.05 -5.86
N ILE A 579 -17.06 -13.70 -6.40
CA ILE A 579 -16.80 -13.74 -7.85
C ILE A 579 -17.94 -14.43 -8.60
N GLU A 580 -18.52 -15.50 -8.04
CA GLU A 580 -19.72 -16.14 -8.63
C GLU A 580 -20.92 -15.17 -8.67
N GLN A 581 -21.10 -14.33 -7.64
CA GLN A 581 -22.16 -13.32 -7.66
C GLN A 581 -21.89 -12.24 -8.71
N SER A 582 -20.63 -11.81 -8.90
CA SER A 582 -20.24 -10.88 -9.95
C SER A 582 -20.46 -11.46 -11.35
N ASP A 583 -20.14 -12.72 -11.55
CA ASP A 583 -20.35 -13.42 -12.82
C ASP A 583 -21.83 -13.53 -13.18
N GLN A 584 -22.68 -13.79 -12.18
CA GLN A 584 -24.14 -13.78 -12.35
C GLN A 584 -24.68 -12.39 -12.62
N ALA A 585 -24.18 -11.37 -11.94
CA ALA A 585 -24.55 -9.98 -12.16
C ALA A 585 -24.16 -9.49 -13.58
N LEU A 586 -22.96 -9.87 -14.05
CA LEU A 586 -22.54 -9.59 -15.42
C LEU A 586 -23.48 -10.25 -16.44
N ARG A 587 -23.86 -11.52 -16.20
CA ARG A 587 -24.84 -12.21 -17.04
C ARG A 587 -26.17 -11.49 -17.10
N TYR A 588 -26.68 -11.06 -15.94
CA TYR A 588 -27.91 -10.26 -15.84
C TYR A 588 -27.79 -8.98 -16.69
N PHE A 589 -26.71 -8.25 -16.51
CA PHE A 589 -26.48 -6.97 -17.15
C PHE A 589 -26.36 -7.07 -18.67
N LEU A 590 -25.52 -7.96 -19.20
CA LEU A 590 -25.37 -8.13 -20.64
C LEU A 590 -26.67 -8.62 -21.30
N ASN A 591 -27.45 -9.47 -20.60
CA ASN A 591 -28.77 -9.88 -21.06
C ASN A 591 -29.80 -8.74 -21.05
N ALA A 592 -29.69 -7.76 -20.15
CA ALA A 592 -30.52 -6.57 -20.17
C ALA A 592 -30.14 -5.64 -21.34
N LEU A 593 -28.84 -5.39 -21.51
CA LEU A 593 -28.33 -4.54 -22.59
C LEU A 593 -28.62 -5.11 -23.98
N SER A 594 -28.61 -6.42 -24.18
CA SER A 594 -28.90 -7.06 -25.45
C SER A 594 -30.36 -6.87 -25.94
N LYS A 595 -31.25 -6.40 -25.05
CA LYS A 595 -32.66 -6.11 -25.39
C LYS A 595 -32.91 -4.64 -25.74
N LEU A 596 -31.90 -3.79 -25.57
CA LEU A 596 -32.02 -2.36 -25.87
C LEU A 596 -31.88 -2.10 -27.39
N ASP A 597 -32.66 -1.20 -27.91
CA ASP A 597 -32.55 -0.76 -29.31
C ASP A 597 -31.34 0.17 -29.56
N ARG A 598 -30.75 0.74 -28.46
CA ARG A 598 -29.54 1.58 -28.54
C ARG A 598 -28.27 0.73 -28.61
N LYS A 599 -27.29 1.23 -29.36
CA LYS A 599 -25.95 0.62 -29.42
C LYS A 599 -25.18 0.84 -28.13
N VAL A 600 -24.68 -0.24 -27.53
CA VAL A 600 -23.92 -0.21 -26.30
C VAL A 600 -22.67 -1.08 -26.44
N VAL A 601 -21.55 -0.55 -26.00
CA VAL A 601 -20.29 -1.28 -25.83
C VAL A 601 -19.96 -1.33 -24.34
N VAL A 602 -19.58 -2.50 -23.86
CA VAL A 602 -19.11 -2.72 -22.50
C VAL A 602 -17.67 -3.16 -22.53
N VAL A 603 -16.81 -2.47 -21.79
CA VAL A 603 -15.50 -3.00 -21.39
C VAL A 603 -15.56 -3.35 -19.89
N PHE A 604 -15.22 -4.58 -19.55
CA PHE A 604 -15.27 -5.12 -18.19
C PHE A 604 -13.93 -5.76 -17.87
N TRP A 605 -13.37 -5.44 -16.70
CA TRP A 605 -12.10 -6.01 -16.25
C TRP A 605 -11.99 -5.98 -14.73
N GLY A 606 -11.08 -6.81 -14.17
CA GLY A 606 -10.69 -6.76 -12.78
C GLY A 606 -9.50 -5.82 -12.55
N ASP A 607 -9.51 -5.09 -11.45
CA ASP A 607 -8.45 -4.13 -11.12
C ASP A 607 -7.19 -4.78 -10.55
N HIS A 608 -7.32 -5.85 -9.77
CA HIS A 608 -6.23 -6.65 -9.21
C HIS A 608 -6.73 -7.98 -8.67
N GLN A 609 -5.82 -8.88 -8.36
CA GLN A 609 -6.14 -10.10 -7.60
C GLN A 609 -6.32 -9.78 -6.10
N PRO A 610 -6.99 -10.67 -5.30
CA PRO A 610 -7.00 -10.55 -3.86
C PRO A 610 -5.59 -10.68 -3.26
N PHE A 611 -5.45 -10.45 -1.96
CA PHE A 611 -4.12 -10.42 -1.30
C PHE A 611 -3.49 -11.79 -1.04
N PHE A 612 -4.27 -12.87 -1.03
CA PHE A 612 -3.82 -14.19 -0.56
C PHE A 612 -3.24 -15.14 -1.65
N PRO A 613 -3.40 -14.97 -2.97
CA PRO A 613 -2.89 -15.91 -3.96
C PRO A 613 -1.39 -16.18 -3.89
N SER A 614 -0.57 -15.23 -3.43
CA SER A 614 0.86 -15.42 -3.22
C SER A 614 1.18 -16.63 -2.32
N LYS A 615 0.33 -16.90 -1.30
CA LYS A 615 0.49 -18.04 -0.40
C LYS A 615 0.41 -19.39 -1.12
N PHE A 616 -0.40 -19.48 -2.17
CA PHE A 616 -0.53 -20.66 -3.01
C PHE A 616 0.53 -20.68 -4.12
N ASN A 617 0.76 -19.53 -4.76
CA ASN A 617 1.73 -19.36 -5.82
C ASN A 617 3.12 -19.84 -5.37
N ASP A 618 3.60 -19.35 -4.23
CA ASP A 618 4.91 -19.67 -3.67
C ASP A 618 5.08 -21.16 -3.29
N LYS A 619 3.99 -21.86 -3.06
CA LYS A 619 4.01 -23.28 -2.65
C LYS A 619 3.75 -24.26 -3.79
N TRP A 620 2.96 -23.87 -4.78
CA TRP A 620 2.55 -24.76 -5.85
C TRP A 620 3.38 -24.62 -7.13
N PHE A 621 4.08 -23.49 -7.30
CA PHE A 621 4.86 -23.16 -8.49
C PHE A 621 6.33 -22.89 -8.14
N THR A 622 7.01 -23.91 -7.63
CA THR A 622 8.37 -23.79 -7.07
C THR A 622 9.51 -23.99 -8.09
N ASN A 623 9.21 -24.37 -9.33
CA ASN A 623 10.22 -24.73 -10.33
C ASN A 623 10.10 -23.90 -11.62
N GLU A 624 9.69 -22.66 -11.50
CA GLU A 624 9.58 -21.70 -12.61
C GLU A 624 10.52 -20.50 -12.40
N ASP A 625 10.73 -19.72 -13.46
CA ASP A 625 11.53 -18.49 -13.35
C ASP A 625 10.76 -17.38 -12.63
N ASP A 626 11.51 -16.42 -12.09
CA ASP A 626 10.94 -15.32 -11.30
C ASP A 626 9.95 -14.45 -12.10
N ALA A 627 10.14 -14.28 -13.41
CA ALA A 627 9.26 -13.48 -14.23
C ALA A 627 7.88 -14.12 -14.37
N THR A 628 7.84 -15.42 -14.75
CA THR A 628 6.61 -16.21 -14.83
C THR A 628 5.91 -16.29 -13.47
N HIS A 629 6.69 -16.46 -12.40
CA HIS A 629 6.16 -16.56 -11.05
C HIS A 629 5.45 -15.26 -10.61
N GLN A 630 6.04 -14.13 -10.89
CA GLN A 630 5.46 -12.84 -10.54
C GLN A 630 4.32 -12.42 -11.48
N GLU A 631 4.46 -12.63 -12.79
CA GLU A 631 3.42 -12.28 -13.77
C GLU A 631 2.06 -12.85 -13.36
N ARG A 632 2.00 -14.10 -12.87
CA ARG A 632 0.76 -14.77 -12.46
C ARG A 632 -0.01 -14.02 -11.36
N LEU A 633 0.67 -13.31 -10.46
CA LEU A 633 0.05 -12.53 -9.40
C LEU A 633 -0.48 -11.18 -9.89
N TRP A 634 0.07 -10.66 -10.99
CA TRP A 634 -0.20 -9.31 -11.50
C TRP A 634 -1.00 -9.35 -12.80
N GLN A 635 -1.92 -10.28 -12.90
CA GLN A 635 -2.84 -10.42 -14.02
C GLN A 635 -4.27 -10.59 -13.52
N THR A 636 -5.20 -10.03 -14.27
CA THR A 636 -6.63 -10.27 -14.21
C THR A 636 -7.13 -10.62 -15.62
N ASP A 637 -8.42 -10.50 -15.85
CA ASP A 637 -9.01 -10.78 -17.16
C ASP A 637 -9.89 -9.61 -17.61
N TYR A 638 -10.07 -9.46 -18.92
CA TYR A 638 -10.95 -8.46 -19.51
C TYR A 638 -11.79 -9.00 -20.65
N ILE A 639 -12.92 -8.32 -20.94
CA ILE A 639 -13.69 -8.45 -22.15
C ILE A 639 -14.05 -7.07 -22.70
N ILE A 640 -14.19 -6.97 -24.03
CA ILE A 640 -14.88 -5.90 -24.73
C ILE A 640 -16.04 -6.53 -25.49
N TRP A 641 -17.25 -6.16 -25.15
CA TRP A 641 -18.49 -6.73 -25.67
C TRP A 641 -19.42 -5.63 -26.22
N ALA A 642 -20.19 -5.95 -27.24
CA ALA A 642 -21.20 -5.06 -27.78
C ALA A 642 -22.54 -5.77 -27.96
N ASN A 643 -23.65 -5.03 -27.83
CA ASN A 643 -25.00 -5.55 -28.13
C ASN A 643 -25.39 -5.42 -29.58
N TYR A 644 -24.49 -5.00 -30.45
CA TYR A 644 -24.72 -4.81 -31.89
C TYR A 644 -23.50 -5.29 -32.68
N ASP A 645 -23.68 -5.48 -33.98
CA ASP A 645 -22.59 -5.84 -34.91
C ASP A 645 -21.68 -4.62 -35.11
N VAL A 646 -20.47 -4.64 -34.57
CA VAL A 646 -19.47 -3.60 -34.77
C VAL A 646 -18.81 -3.81 -36.13
N ALA A 647 -18.99 -2.84 -37.02
CA ALA A 647 -18.48 -2.94 -38.39
C ALA A 647 -16.95 -3.13 -38.39
N GLY A 648 -16.47 -4.07 -39.19
CA GLY A 648 -15.07 -4.40 -39.29
C GLY A 648 -14.48 -5.20 -38.09
N CYS A 649 -15.34 -5.69 -37.20
CA CYS A 649 -14.91 -6.56 -36.08
C CYS A 649 -15.61 -7.90 -36.18
N ASP A 650 -14.83 -8.97 -36.09
CA ASP A 650 -15.36 -10.31 -35.86
C ASP A 650 -15.62 -10.50 -34.36
N GLN A 651 -16.92 -10.63 -34.00
CA GLN A 651 -17.31 -10.84 -32.60
C GLN A 651 -17.17 -12.33 -32.22
N THR A 652 -15.96 -12.84 -32.32
CA THR A 652 -15.60 -14.25 -32.10
C THR A 652 -14.78 -14.47 -30.85
N SER A 653 -14.72 -13.47 -29.95
CA SER A 653 -13.92 -13.52 -28.71
C SER A 653 -12.42 -13.75 -28.99
N GLU A 654 -11.86 -13.01 -29.94
CA GLU A 654 -10.42 -13.03 -30.21
C GLU A 654 -9.65 -12.73 -28.92
N VAL A 655 -8.65 -13.57 -28.67
CA VAL A 655 -7.80 -13.42 -27.48
C VAL A 655 -6.65 -12.47 -27.81
N ASP A 656 -6.59 -11.38 -27.05
CA ASP A 656 -5.57 -10.35 -27.16
C ASP A 656 -5.09 -9.96 -25.75
N ASP A 657 -4.02 -10.60 -25.27
CA ASP A 657 -3.44 -10.30 -23.98
C ASP A 657 -2.74 -8.92 -24.01
N LEU A 658 -3.04 -8.08 -23.03
CA LEU A 658 -2.51 -6.70 -22.97
C LEU A 658 -2.42 -6.17 -21.54
N SER A 659 -1.78 -5.04 -21.36
CA SER A 659 -1.75 -4.34 -20.06
C SER A 659 -2.79 -3.21 -20.00
N THR A 660 -3.16 -2.84 -18.80
CA THR A 660 -4.27 -1.90 -18.51
C THR A 660 -4.12 -0.57 -19.24
N ASN A 661 -2.90 -0.05 -19.36
CA ASN A 661 -2.60 1.21 -20.06
C ASN A 661 -2.94 1.18 -21.57
N TYR A 662 -3.10 -0.01 -22.17
CA TYR A 662 -3.50 -0.18 -23.56
C TYR A 662 -4.99 -0.46 -23.74
N LEU A 663 -5.71 -0.85 -22.68
CA LEU A 663 -7.11 -1.31 -22.79
C LEU A 663 -8.05 -0.25 -23.35
N SER A 664 -7.93 1.01 -22.92
CA SER A 664 -8.76 2.10 -23.46
C SER A 664 -8.44 2.40 -24.94
N THR A 665 -7.17 2.29 -25.33
CA THR A 665 -6.77 2.43 -26.74
C THR A 665 -7.35 1.31 -27.60
N GLN A 666 -7.33 0.06 -27.11
CA GLN A 666 -7.93 -1.09 -27.78
C GLN A 666 -9.45 -0.91 -27.98
N LEU A 667 -10.15 -0.46 -26.93
CA LEU A 667 -11.56 -0.11 -26.99
C LEU A 667 -11.82 0.92 -28.09
N MET A 668 -11.12 2.06 -28.07
CA MET A 668 -11.29 3.13 -29.05
C MET A 668 -10.97 2.69 -30.48
N GLN A 669 -9.96 1.82 -30.64
CA GLN A 669 -9.61 1.24 -31.94
C GLN A 669 -10.74 0.36 -32.49
N LEU A 670 -11.28 -0.55 -31.68
CA LEU A 670 -12.31 -1.51 -32.10
C LEU A 670 -13.63 -0.84 -32.47
N ILE A 671 -14.08 0.14 -31.70
CA ILE A 671 -15.34 0.85 -31.94
C ILE A 671 -15.24 1.91 -33.04
N GLY A 672 -14.10 2.10 -33.67
CA GLY A 672 -13.92 3.09 -34.74
C GLY A 672 -13.76 4.53 -34.28
N ALA A 673 -13.66 4.79 -32.97
CA ALA A 673 -13.51 6.13 -32.42
C ALA A 673 -12.20 6.80 -32.84
N PRO A 674 -12.16 8.15 -32.96
CA PRO A 674 -10.94 8.88 -33.26
C PRO A 674 -9.88 8.66 -32.16
N LEU A 675 -8.66 8.29 -32.57
CA LEU A 675 -7.52 8.11 -31.67
C LEU A 675 -6.73 9.41 -31.52
N THR A 676 -6.33 9.74 -30.30
CA THR A 676 -5.33 10.78 -30.04
C THR A 676 -3.95 10.37 -30.54
N ASP A 677 -3.01 11.31 -30.70
CA ASP A 677 -1.64 10.97 -31.07
C ASP A 677 -0.97 10.02 -30.05
N TYR A 678 -1.33 10.13 -28.76
CA TYR A 678 -0.84 9.24 -27.72
C TYR A 678 -1.38 7.80 -27.88
N GLN A 679 -2.67 7.65 -28.16
CA GLN A 679 -3.28 6.34 -28.43
C GLN A 679 -2.73 5.72 -29.74
N LYS A 680 -2.51 6.51 -30.79
CA LYS A 680 -1.83 6.03 -32.00
C LYS A 680 -0.41 5.55 -31.71
N ALA A 681 0.31 6.26 -30.82
CA ALA A 681 1.63 5.82 -30.38
C ALA A 681 1.54 4.49 -29.59
N HIS A 682 0.54 4.28 -28.77
CA HIS A 682 0.28 3.00 -28.10
C HIS A 682 0.09 1.85 -29.10
N MET A 683 -0.68 2.06 -30.16
CA MET A 683 -0.87 1.02 -31.21
C MET A 683 0.47 0.59 -31.82
N THR A 684 1.35 1.56 -32.10
CA THR A 684 2.70 1.26 -32.64
C THR A 684 3.63 0.67 -31.59
N LEU A 685 3.55 1.13 -30.33
CA LEU A 685 4.35 0.58 -29.23
C LEU A 685 4.07 -0.90 -29.00
N ARG A 686 2.79 -1.30 -29.04
CA ARG A 686 2.36 -2.68 -28.83
C ARG A 686 2.98 -3.69 -29.81
N GLU A 687 3.41 -3.25 -30.99
CA GLU A 687 4.12 -4.12 -31.94
C GLU A 687 5.44 -4.66 -31.36
N SER A 688 6.08 -3.92 -30.46
CA SER A 688 7.34 -4.30 -29.81
C SER A 688 7.22 -4.54 -28.31
N LEU A 689 6.17 -4.03 -27.68
CA LEU A 689 5.90 -4.01 -26.25
C LEU A 689 4.42 -4.35 -26.00
N PRO A 690 3.98 -5.60 -26.23
CA PRO A 690 2.57 -6.01 -26.13
C PRO A 690 1.95 -5.71 -24.77
N ALA A 691 2.70 -5.87 -23.69
CA ALA A 691 2.27 -5.57 -22.34
C ALA A 691 3.40 -4.96 -21.49
N ILE A 692 3.01 -4.08 -20.56
CA ILE A 692 3.91 -3.47 -19.56
C ILE A 692 3.13 -3.07 -18.34
N ASN A 693 3.63 -3.46 -17.15
CA ASN A 693 3.08 -3.04 -15.86
C ASN A 693 4.22 -2.73 -14.86
N SER A 694 3.87 -2.43 -13.61
CA SER A 694 4.85 -2.12 -12.56
C SER A 694 5.83 -3.26 -12.26
N VAL A 695 5.50 -4.50 -12.64
CA VAL A 695 6.29 -5.70 -12.38
C VAL A 695 7.27 -6.00 -13.50
N GLY A 696 6.80 -5.91 -14.74
CA GLY A 696 7.58 -6.35 -15.87
C GLY A 696 6.99 -5.92 -17.21
N TYR A 697 7.42 -6.57 -18.26
CA TYR A 697 6.99 -6.30 -19.62
C TYR A 697 7.18 -7.51 -20.53
N GLU A 698 6.41 -7.54 -21.59
CA GLU A 698 6.45 -8.55 -22.62
C GLU A 698 7.05 -8.00 -23.92
N ASP A 699 7.88 -8.79 -24.62
CA ASP A 699 8.39 -8.44 -25.94
C ASP A 699 7.54 -9.04 -27.07
N ALA A 700 7.83 -8.65 -28.33
CA ALA A 700 7.11 -9.14 -29.50
C ALA A 700 7.20 -10.67 -29.72
N SER A 701 8.02 -11.38 -28.99
CA SER A 701 8.11 -12.85 -28.99
C SER A 701 7.31 -13.48 -27.84
N LEU A 702 6.48 -12.68 -27.15
CA LEU A 702 5.66 -13.06 -25.99
C LEU A 702 6.51 -13.61 -24.83
N ARG A 703 7.71 -13.04 -24.65
CA ARG A 703 8.58 -13.35 -23.52
C ARG A 703 8.42 -12.27 -22.45
N TRP A 704 8.10 -12.70 -21.25
CA TRP A 704 7.98 -11.82 -20.11
C TRP A 704 9.32 -11.66 -19.38
N ALA A 705 9.65 -10.43 -18.97
CA ALA A 705 10.79 -10.15 -18.10
C ALA A 705 10.38 -9.18 -16.99
N LEU A 706 10.99 -9.34 -15.81
CA LEU A 706 10.86 -8.35 -14.73
C LEU A 706 11.41 -7.00 -15.16
N SER A 707 10.88 -5.92 -14.63
CA SER A 707 11.22 -4.53 -15.00
C SER A 707 12.73 -4.21 -14.91
N SER A 708 13.47 -4.90 -14.04
CA SER A 708 14.94 -4.77 -13.91
C SER A 708 15.75 -5.56 -14.93
N ASN A 709 15.12 -6.45 -15.70
CA ASN A 709 15.77 -7.40 -16.58
C ASN A 709 15.44 -7.10 -18.05
N VAL A 710 16.11 -7.79 -18.96
CA VAL A 710 15.80 -7.81 -20.38
C VAL A 710 15.22 -9.16 -20.77
N THR A 711 14.35 -9.19 -21.79
CA THR A 711 13.72 -10.44 -22.28
C THR A 711 14.67 -11.36 -23.00
N GLY A 712 15.84 -10.85 -23.41
CA GLY A 712 16.86 -11.57 -24.15
C GLY A 712 17.91 -10.65 -24.74
N ASP A 713 18.72 -11.17 -25.67
CA ASP A 713 19.80 -10.44 -26.37
C ASP A 713 19.56 -10.34 -27.90
N ASP A 714 18.36 -10.65 -28.35
CA ASP A 714 17.96 -10.63 -29.75
C ASP A 714 17.26 -9.30 -30.18
N ALA A 715 16.82 -9.25 -31.42
CA ALA A 715 16.18 -8.06 -31.99
C ALA A 715 14.85 -7.71 -31.30
N ALA A 716 14.06 -8.71 -30.85
CA ALA A 716 12.80 -8.48 -30.16
C ALA A 716 13.06 -7.83 -28.78
N ALA A 717 14.00 -8.33 -28.01
CA ALA A 717 14.40 -7.75 -26.73
C ALA A 717 14.94 -6.32 -26.88
N ALA A 718 15.75 -6.06 -27.89
CA ALA A 718 16.27 -4.71 -28.18
C ALA A 718 15.14 -3.73 -28.58
N ALA A 719 14.17 -4.20 -29.37
CA ALA A 719 13.00 -3.40 -29.75
C ALA A 719 12.11 -3.07 -28.54
N ALA A 720 11.84 -4.05 -27.69
CA ALA A 720 11.06 -3.85 -26.45
C ALA A 720 11.76 -2.87 -25.49
N THR A 721 13.07 -3.00 -25.30
CA THR A 721 13.86 -2.06 -24.48
C THR A 721 13.74 -0.63 -25.02
N LYS A 722 13.90 -0.45 -26.34
CA LYS A 722 13.76 0.87 -26.96
C LYS A 722 12.33 1.42 -26.84
N ALA A 723 11.32 0.58 -27.02
CA ALA A 723 9.92 0.96 -26.86
C ALA A 723 9.62 1.43 -25.43
N ARG A 724 10.17 0.76 -24.41
CA ARG A 724 10.04 1.17 -22.99
C ARG A 724 10.66 2.56 -22.75
N GLU A 725 11.88 2.79 -23.24
CA GLU A 725 12.56 4.10 -23.11
C GLU A 725 11.76 5.21 -23.79
N ASP A 726 11.27 4.97 -25.01
CA ASP A 726 10.46 5.94 -25.75
C ASP A 726 9.12 6.19 -25.07
N TYR A 727 8.48 5.14 -24.55
CA TYR A 727 7.22 5.26 -23.78
C TYR A 727 7.43 6.07 -22.50
N ALA A 728 8.48 5.80 -21.73
CA ALA A 728 8.78 6.57 -20.53
C ALA A 728 8.96 8.08 -20.83
N LYS A 729 9.62 8.43 -21.96
CA LYS A 729 9.77 9.82 -22.38
C LYS A 729 8.44 10.46 -22.76
N MET A 730 7.59 9.75 -23.52
CA MET A 730 6.26 10.25 -23.92
C MET A 730 5.37 10.44 -22.71
N GLN A 731 5.30 9.47 -21.80
CA GLN A 731 4.52 9.55 -20.57
C GLN A 731 5.02 10.67 -19.64
N TYR A 732 6.33 10.82 -19.48
CA TYR A 732 6.89 11.91 -18.67
C TYR A 732 6.48 13.28 -19.22
N TYR A 733 6.44 13.43 -20.53
CA TYR A 733 5.94 14.63 -21.18
C TYR A 733 4.43 14.86 -20.93
N GLU A 734 3.60 13.82 -21.06
CA GLU A 734 2.15 13.90 -20.83
C GLU A 734 1.81 14.30 -19.39
N MET A 735 2.51 13.73 -18.41
CA MET A 735 2.21 13.94 -16.99
C MET A 735 2.90 15.17 -16.40
N PHE A 736 4.18 15.42 -16.78
CA PHE A 736 5.01 16.41 -16.11
C PHE A 736 5.47 17.54 -17.01
N ARG A 737 5.14 17.48 -18.31
CA ARG A 737 5.50 18.44 -19.34
C ARG A 737 6.93 18.94 -19.15
N ASP A 738 7.22 20.21 -19.07
CA ASP A 738 8.57 20.77 -18.96
C ASP A 738 9.38 20.32 -17.71
N GLY A 739 9.06 19.18 -17.14
CA GLY A 739 9.67 18.68 -15.92
C GLY A 739 9.24 19.44 -14.66
N LYS A 740 8.23 20.29 -14.78
CA LYS A 740 7.61 20.94 -13.64
C LYS A 740 6.89 19.88 -12.84
N ASN A 741 7.24 19.83 -11.58
CA ASN A 741 6.58 18.94 -10.66
C ASN A 741 5.16 19.42 -10.39
N VAL A 742 4.21 18.56 -10.64
CA VAL A 742 2.78 18.86 -10.53
C VAL A 742 2.17 18.02 -9.43
N TYR A 743 2.71 18.14 -8.21
CA TYR A 743 2.04 17.56 -7.05
C TYR A 743 0.68 18.20 -6.89
N THR A 744 -0.32 17.38 -6.60
CA THR A 744 -1.66 17.89 -6.36
C THR A 744 -1.75 18.63 -5.03
N GLU A 745 -2.44 19.75 -5.04
CA GLU A 745 -2.86 20.48 -3.86
C GLU A 745 -4.31 20.18 -3.48
N HIS A 746 -4.95 19.24 -4.17
CA HIS A 746 -6.38 18.93 -4.00
C HIS A 746 -6.77 18.41 -2.62
N PHE A 747 -5.82 17.95 -1.82
CA PHE A 747 -6.09 17.61 -0.41
C PHE A 747 -6.58 18.78 0.45
N GLN A 748 -6.43 20.00 -0.03
CA GLN A 748 -6.86 21.23 0.67
C GLN A 748 -8.15 21.79 0.08
N THR A 749 -8.84 21.04 -0.74
CA THR A 749 -9.92 21.57 -1.54
C THR A 749 -11.12 21.97 -0.74
N GLU A 750 -11.67 23.05 -1.22
CA GLU A 750 -13.04 23.44 -1.02
C GLU A 750 -13.95 22.23 -1.30
N ALA A 751 -14.82 21.91 -0.34
CA ALA A 751 -15.83 20.88 -0.54
C ALA A 751 -16.56 21.18 -1.86
N ASN A 752 -16.68 20.19 -2.71
CA ASN A 752 -17.48 20.34 -3.92
C ASN A 752 -18.86 20.85 -3.53
N GLU A 753 -19.25 21.99 -4.08
CA GLU A 753 -20.59 22.52 -3.85
C GLU A 753 -21.60 21.51 -4.40
N THR A 754 -22.45 21.00 -3.54
CA THR A 754 -23.61 20.19 -3.95
C THR A 754 -24.53 21.07 -4.80
N ASP A 755 -24.81 20.67 -6.02
CA ASP A 755 -25.84 21.31 -6.82
C ASP A 755 -27.21 21.01 -6.21
N PRO A 756 -27.98 22.02 -5.79
CA PRO A 756 -29.30 21.79 -5.15
C PRO A 756 -30.33 21.14 -6.08
N ASN A 757 -30.04 21.06 -7.38
CA ASN A 757 -30.89 20.39 -8.37
C ASN A 757 -30.51 18.91 -8.61
N LEU A 758 -29.42 18.45 -8.01
CA LEU A 758 -29.04 17.04 -8.05
C LEU A 758 -29.73 16.28 -6.91
N ALA A 759 -29.89 14.97 -7.10
CA ALA A 759 -30.36 14.11 -6.03
C ALA A 759 -29.43 14.24 -4.80
N PRO A 760 -29.95 14.11 -3.57
CA PRO A 760 -29.12 14.22 -2.37
C PRO A 760 -27.91 13.29 -2.44
N GLY A 761 -26.73 13.86 -2.31
CA GLY A 761 -25.46 13.13 -2.34
C GLY A 761 -24.75 13.12 -3.70
N THR A 762 -25.40 13.53 -4.77
CA THR A 762 -24.75 13.63 -6.09
C THR A 762 -23.85 14.87 -6.12
N THR A 763 -22.58 14.69 -6.44
CA THR A 763 -21.63 15.79 -6.61
C THR A 763 -21.50 16.14 -8.08
N LYS A 764 -21.92 17.35 -8.48
CA LYS A 764 -21.67 17.83 -9.82
C LYS A 764 -20.25 18.34 -9.92
N ILE A 765 -19.49 17.75 -10.80
CA ILE A 765 -18.12 18.17 -11.08
C ILE A 765 -18.18 19.43 -11.96
N LYS A 766 -17.65 20.55 -11.46
CA LYS A 766 -17.62 21.84 -12.19
C LYS A 766 -16.37 21.96 -13.05
#